data_a0622b39904f84989d0384407a9621bf
#
_entry.id   a0622b39904f84989d0384407a9621bf
#
_cell.length_a   1.000
_cell.length_b   1.000
_cell.length_c   1.000
_cell.angle_alpha   90.00
_cell.angle_beta   90.00
_cell.angle_gamma   90.00
#
_symmetry.space_group_name_H-M   'P 1'
#
loop_
_entity.id
_entity.type
_entity.pdbx_description
1 polymer ?
#
loop_
_entity_poly.entity_id
_entity_poly.type
_entity_poly.pdbx_seq_one_letter_code
_entity_poly.pdbx_strand_id
1 'polypeptide(L)'
;MPLTLILCYGFVIILTALGCIFLALAFTDSTALLIKIWQFEPLHFEIALRIDSFANICALSICWIGALIFLYSSSYLKSYSRRISVICMLGLFAFSMLLTVLADNLILVFIAWELTSIFSYALISTEREKPEVRMAALSSLLITAGGGLGLLILAILSITFFGAASFSELEFYKDQIIAHPWSHTLLLLASFAAFSKSAQFPFSSWLPRAMAAPSPVSAYLHSATMVTLGVYLLVRLFPIFGSMELWTILLCTIGGLSFLVAGIRAFIAEKIKTILAHTTVSALGLMVLMLGIGSPYSVKAALVFYIVHALYKSSLFMLAGDFAKFQKSNTLQKLEEVDNFSFSSKLACILALAAMVGLPPLLAFISKELLIEATLNSKSALLLTALLIIANGFVTACALTIGWSILKPKKKKRKKHSLSPVSNFSLLTFPALILGILGIIFGVLAQEITEPILAEAYFNLIASDKELDLKLWHGFNFAFAVSTATLVFAAFLAIYRKSITKLKIILSLEELFLNGQKYFDFVVYRFSALCKIATSYFQTGKLTDYLVLNFIALACVLAVGAVTHSNFDMKNIIFPSEALLIGALLIIAGSVIILNSDSRAGGILSLALVGLGTTVVFVCSSAIDLALTQILVETLTLVIFVFIAIKVPKKYFSIGASSSAVSHFIALLIGASFAFLHMMALRSQESTEISEYYLTQSIPQAFGGNVVNVILVDFRSFDTFGEVLVLCIAALGVLALIRIIPQHKGNL
;
A
#
# COMPACT_ATOMS: atom_id res chain seq x y z
N MET A 1 1.72 -0.33 -35.33
CA MET A 1 2.12 -1.16 -34.18
C MET A 1 1.03 -1.04 -33.10
N PRO A 2 0.48 -2.10 -32.52
CA PRO A 2 -0.56 -1.95 -31.52
C PRO A 2 -0.02 -1.20 -30.29
N LEU A 3 -0.83 -0.29 -29.73
CA LEU A 3 -0.46 0.59 -28.60
C LEU A 3 0.23 -0.18 -27.45
N THR A 4 -0.18 -1.41 -27.20
CA THR A 4 0.42 -2.28 -26.19
C THR A 4 1.90 -2.57 -26.41
N LEU A 5 2.34 -2.75 -27.68
CA LEU A 5 3.74 -3.00 -28.00
C LEU A 5 4.55 -1.71 -27.83
N ILE A 6 3.99 -0.57 -28.24
CA ILE A 6 4.63 0.75 -28.08
C ILE A 6 4.88 1.00 -26.58
N LEU A 7 3.88 0.78 -25.72
CA LEU A 7 4.02 0.95 -24.26
C LEU A 7 5.05 -0.02 -23.67
N CYS A 8 5.00 -1.31 -24.02
CA CYS A 8 5.98 -2.27 -23.50
C CYS A 8 7.41 -1.88 -23.89
N TYR A 9 7.67 -1.58 -25.16
CA TYR A 9 9.02 -1.20 -25.60
C TYR A 9 9.43 0.18 -25.07
N GLY A 10 8.50 1.13 -24.89
CA GLY A 10 8.75 2.39 -24.21
C GLY A 10 9.25 2.18 -22.80
N PHE A 11 8.59 1.35 -22.00
CA PHE A 11 9.06 1.01 -20.65
C PHE A 11 10.39 0.24 -20.65
N VAL A 12 10.61 -0.66 -21.63
CA VAL A 12 11.92 -1.33 -21.78
C VAL A 12 13.03 -0.30 -21.98
N ILE A 13 12.84 0.65 -22.89
CA ILE A 13 13.84 1.69 -23.18
C ILE A 13 14.10 2.54 -21.93
N ILE A 14 13.04 3.05 -21.27
CA ILE A 14 13.16 3.90 -20.08
C ILE A 14 13.90 3.15 -18.95
N LEU A 15 13.47 1.93 -18.62
CA LEU A 15 14.09 1.16 -17.54
C LEU A 15 15.52 0.75 -17.89
N THR A 16 15.81 0.41 -19.14
CA THR A 16 17.18 0.10 -19.57
C THR A 16 18.08 1.34 -19.45
N ALA A 17 17.59 2.51 -19.89
CA ALA A 17 18.35 3.76 -19.78
C ALA A 17 18.64 4.13 -18.31
N LEU A 18 17.62 4.05 -17.44
CA LEU A 18 17.80 4.25 -16.00
C LEU A 18 18.76 3.21 -15.40
N GLY A 19 18.63 1.94 -15.78
CA GLY A 19 19.52 0.87 -15.35
C GLY A 19 20.97 1.11 -15.77
N CYS A 20 21.24 1.66 -16.96
CA CYS A 20 22.58 2.06 -17.39
C CYS A 20 23.14 3.23 -16.55
N ILE A 21 22.29 4.21 -16.19
CA ILE A 21 22.70 5.31 -15.31
C ILE A 21 23.08 4.76 -13.92
N PHE A 22 22.25 3.94 -13.31
CA PHE A 22 22.54 3.33 -12.02
C PHE A 22 23.77 2.41 -12.07
N LEU A 23 23.97 1.71 -13.18
CA LEU A 23 25.18 0.89 -13.37
C LEU A 23 26.44 1.76 -13.45
N ALA A 24 26.39 2.88 -14.15
CA ALA A 24 27.50 3.83 -14.21
C ALA A 24 27.82 4.38 -12.80
N LEU A 25 26.77 4.74 -12.03
CA LEU A 25 26.93 5.22 -10.66
C LEU A 25 27.51 4.14 -9.72
N ALA A 26 27.27 2.86 -9.97
CA ALA A 26 27.82 1.76 -9.15
C ALA A 26 29.34 1.61 -9.24
N PHE A 27 29.96 2.13 -10.30
CA PHE A 27 31.42 2.10 -10.50
C PHE A 27 32.09 3.46 -10.27
N THR A 28 31.36 4.47 -9.79
CA THR A 28 31.94 5.76 -9.40
C THR A 28 32.12 5.78 -7.89
N ASP A 29 33.29 6.17 -7.40
CA ASP A 29 33.58 6.36 -5.97
C ASP A 29 32.83 7.58 -5.41
N SER A 30 31.52 7.64 -5.60
CA SER A 30 30.71 8.79 -5.21
C SER A 30 30.11 8.56 -3.82
N THR A 31 30.39 9.49 -2.92
CA THR A 31 29.56 9.69 -1.69
C THR A 31 28.08 9.75 -2.06
N ALA A 32 27.21 9.34 -1.15
CA ALA A 32 25.76 9.35 -1.37
C ALA A 32 25.28 10.68 -1.98
N LEU A 33 24.67 10.61 -3.16
CA LEU A 33 24.12 11.78 -3.84
C LEU A 33 22.74 12.09 -3.27
N LEU A 34 22.59 13.24 -2.61
CA LEU A 34 21.30 13.71 -2.09
C LEU A 34 20.76 14.82 -3.01
N ILE A 35 19.61 14.57 -3.64
CA ILE A 35 18.93 15.52 -4.52
C ILE A 35 17.66 15.98 -3.82
N LYS A 36 17.64 17.22 -3.32
CA LYS A 36 16.45 17.87 -2.75
C LYS A 36 15.72 18.61 -3.86
N ILE A 37 14.44 18.26 -4.09
CA ILE A 37 13.61 18.82 -5.16
C ILE A 37 12.67 19.89 -4.59
N TRP A 38 12.04 19.59 -3.45
CA TRP A 38 11.05 20.47 -2.84
C TRP A 38 10.90 20.18 -1.35
N GLN A 39 10.59 21.22 -0.54
CA GLN A 39 10.46 21.12 0.91
C GLN A 39 9.22 21.85 1.40
N PHE A 40 8.52 21.26 2.37
CA PHE A 40 7.40 21.86 3.09
C PHE A 40 7.69 21.82 4.59
N GLU A 41 8.21 22.89 5.13
CA GLU A 41 8.72 22.98 6.50
C GLU A 41 7.71 22.61 7.60
N PRO A 42 6.42 23.02 7.55
CA PRO A 42 5.47 22.74 8.64
C PRO A 42 5.28 21.26 8.96
N LEU A 43 5.50 20.37 7.99
CA LEU A 43 5.37 18.92 8.16
C LEU A 43 6.71 18.18 8.12
N HIS A 44 7.85 18.88 8.08
CA HIS A 44 9.16 18.27 7.83
C HIS A 44 9.15 17.34 6.60
N PHE A 45 8.35 17.68 5.57
CA PHE A 45 8.19 16.90 4.36
C PHE A 45 9.11 17.44 3.27
N GLU A 46 9.98 16.56 2.77
CA GLU A 46 10.87 16.87 1.66
C GLU A 46 10.73 15.84 0.55
N ILE A 47 10.71 16.30 -0.70
CA ILE A 47 10.97 15.43 -1.84
C ILE A 47 12.48 15.37 -2.02
N ALA A 48 13.12 14.48 -1.27
CA ALA A 48 14.55 14.25 -1.29
C ALA A 48 14.84 12.83 -1.77
N LEU A 49 15.74 12.71 -2.76
CA LEU A 49 16.20 11.42 -3.29
C LEU A 49 17.63 11.19 -2.85
N ARG A 50 17.91 10.04 -2.23
CA ARG A 50 19.21 9.59 -1.80
C ARG A 50 19.65 8.43 -2.68
N ILE A 51 20.69 8.64 -3.47
CA ILE A 51 21.30 7.62 -4.31
C ILE A 51 22.61 7.22 -3.62
N ASP A 52 22.54 6.20 -2.78
CA ASP A 52 23.72 5.55 -2.20
C ASP A 52 23.91 4.14 -2.80
N SER A 53 24.97 3.47 -2.45
CA SER A 53 25.33 2.17 -2.99
C SER A 53 24.23 1.11 -2.80
N PHE A 54 23.53 1.09 -1.66
CA PHE A 54 22.45 0.13 -1.43
C PHE A 54 21.16 0.48 -2.23
N ALA A 55 20.78 1.78 -2.27
CA ALA A 55 19.68 2.23 -3.14
C ALA A 55 19.95 1.89 -4.60
N ASN A 56 21.22 2.06 -5.02
CA ASN A 56 21.68 1.79 -6.37
C ASN A 56 21.53 0.31 -6.74
N ILE A 57 21.93 -0.62 -5.87
CA ILE A 57 21.74 -2.08 -6.07
C ILE A 57 20.25 -2.43 -6.24
N CYS A 58 19.39 -1.84 -5.39
CA CYS A 58 17.94 -2.04 -5.47
C CYS A 58 17.38 -1.47 -6.79
N ALA A 59 17.76 -0.25 -7.16
CA ALA A 59 17.35 0.40 -8.40
C ALA A 59 17.80 -0.37 -9.64
N LEU A 60 19.02 -0.88 -9.68
CA LEU A 60 19.52 -1.78 -10.73
C LEU A 60 18.63 -3.00 -10.88
N SER A 61 18.30 -3.67 -9.77
CA SER A 61 17.43 -4.85 -9.77
C SER A 61 16.03 -4.52 -10.31
N ILE A 62 15.44 -3.40 -9.88
CA ILE A 62 14.12 -2.93 -10.34
C ILE A 62 14.15 -2.63 -11.84
N CYS A 63 15.17 -1.91 -12.32
CA CYS A 63 15.29 -1.47 -13.71
C CYS A 63 15.54 -2.62 -14.67
N TRP A 64 16.60 -3.41 -14.45
CA TRP A 64 17.01 -4.47 -15.39
C TRP A 64 16.01 -5.63 -15.44
N ILE A 65 15.56 -6.10 -14.26
CA ILE A 65 14.55 -7.16 -14.21
C ILE A 65 13.22 -6.64 -14.74
N GLY A 66 12.85 -5.38 -14.42
CA GLY A 66 11.68 -4.73 -14.97
C GLY A 66 11.69 -4.68 -16.49
N ALA A 67 12.78 -4.24 -17.12
CA ALA A 67 12.94 -4.19 -18.56
C ALA A 67 12.71 -5.58 -19.22
N LEU A 68 13.30 -6.64 -18.65
CA LEU A 68 13.11 -8.02 -19.12
C LEU A 68 11.67 -8.49 -18.95
N ILE A 69 10.99 -8.09 -17.86
CA ILE A 69 9.59 -8.44 -17.62
C ILE A 69 8.66 -7.68 -18.56
N PHE A 70 8.91 -6.41 -18.89
CA PHE A 70 8.14 -5.70 -19.91
C PHE A 70 8.33 -6.33 -21.29
N LEU A 71 9.55 -6.78 -21.62
CA LEU A 71 9.82 -7.53 -22.85
C LEU A 71 9.02 -8.85 -22.88
N TYR A 72 9.00 -9.61 -21.79
CA TYR A 72 8.19 -10.81 -21.62
C TYR A 72 6.69 -10.50 -21.73
N SER A 73 6.22 -9.40 -21.10
CA SER A 73 4.82 -8.98 -21.11
C SER A 73 4.29 -8.68 -22.49
N SER A 74 5.13 -8.15 -23.40
CA SER A 74 4.79 -7.85 -24.79
C SER A 74 4.25 -9.07 -25.56
N SER A 75 4.71 -10.25 -25.21
CA SER A 75 4.29 -11.53 -25.81
C SER A 75 3.27 -12.28 -24.94
N TYR A 76 3.42 -12.26 -23.63
CA TYR A 76 2.54 -12.98 -22.71
C TYR A 76 1.12 -12.42 -22.69
N LEU A 77 0.96 -11.08 -22.64
CA LEU A 77 -0.33 -10.41 -22.49
C LEU A 77 -1.14 -10.27 -23.79
N LYS A 78 -0.67 -10.78 -24.93
CA LYS A 78 -1.38 -10.65 -26.23
C LYS A 78 -2.84 -11.11 -26.18
N SER A 79 -3.14 -12.15 -25.41
CA SER A 79 -4.48 -12.74 -25.27
C SER A 79 -5.34 -12.12 -24.15
N TYR A 80 -4.83 -11.16 -23.39
CA TYR A 80 -5.57 -10.54 -22.28
C TYR A 80 -6.38 -9.33 -22.77
N SER A 81 -7.65 -9.24 -22.36
CA SER A 81 -8.55 -8.14 -22.73
C SER A 81 -8.10 -6.81 -22.13
N ARG A 82 -7.61 -6.80 -20.89
CA ARG A 82 -7.17 -5.60 -20.14
C ARG A 82 -5.65 -5.34 -20.23
N ARG A 83 -5.00 -5.78 -21.30
CA ARG A 83 -3.53 -5.74 -21.45
C ARG A 83 -2.93 -4.35 -21.28
N ILE A 84 -3.57 -3.29 -21.80
CA ILE A 84 -3.09 -1.90 -21.69
C ILE A 84 -3.08 -1.49 -20.22
N SER A 85 -4.18 -1.70 -19.50
CA SER A 85 -4.28 -1.37 -18.07
C SER A 85 -3.22 -2.10 -17.25
N VAL A 86 -2.96 -3.39 -17.51
CA VAL A 86 -1.91 -4.15 -16.80
C VAL A 86 -0.53 -3.56 -17.06
N ILE A 87 -0.21 -3.20 -18.31
CA ILE A 87 1.10 -2.62 -18.66
C ILE A 87 1.29 -1.26 -18.00
N CYS A 88 0.27 -0.37 -18.05
CA CYS A 88 0.34 0.93 -17.40
C CYS A 88 0.49 0.81 -15.88
N MET A 89 -0.32 -0.06 -15.24
CA MET A 89 -0.22 -0.29 -13.79
C MET A 89 1.13 -0.90 -13.39
N LEU A 90 1.70 -1.76 -14.24
CA LEU A 90 3.03 -2.33 -14.01
C LEU A 90 4.12 -1.25 -14.11
N GLY A 91 3.96 -0.27 -15.03
CA GLY A 91 4.86 0.89 -15.14
C GLY A 91 4.77 1.83 -13.94
N LEU A 92 3.55 2.15 -13.49
CA LEU A 92 3.32 2.95 -12.28
C LEU A 92 3.86 2.25 -11.02
N PHE A 93 3.70 0.92 -10.95
CA PHE A 93 4.30 0.12 -9.90
C PHE A 93 5.82 0.19 -9.92
N ALA A 94 6.47 0.08 -11.09
CA ALA A 94 7.93 0.23 -11.23
C ALA A 94 8.42 1.59 -10.78
N PHE A 95 7.69 2.66 -11.16
CA PHE A 95 7.98 4.02 -10.72
C PHE A 95 7.87 4.17 -9.19
N SER A 96 6.78 3.67 -8.59
CA SER A 96 6.61 3.75 -7.13
C SER A 96 7.68 2.94 -6.38
N MET A 97 8.15 1.82 -6.96
CA MET A 97 9.26 1.05 -6.42
C MET A 97 10.57 1.84 -6.44
N LEU A 98 10.90 2.47 -7.57
CA LEU A 98 12.09 3.33 -7.66
C LEU A 98 12.00 4.51 -6.69
N LEU A 99 10.84 5.16 -6.61
CA LEU A 99 10.64 6.24 -5.65
C LEU A 99 10.86 5.78 -4.21
N THR A 100 10.37 4.59 -3.84
CA THR A 100 10.53 4.06 -2.47
C THR A 100 12.00 3.80 -2.12
N VAL A 101 12.78 3.21 -3.03
CA VAL A 101 14.19 2.87 -2.75
C VAL A 101 15.13 4.07 -2.83
N LEU A 102 14.73 5.13 -3.54
CA LEU A 102 15.51 6.36 -3.68
C LEU A 102 15.09 7.45 -2.67
N ALA A 103 13.92 7.37 -2.06
CA ALA A 103 13.46 8.36 -1.10
C ALA A 103 14.27 8.32 0.20
N ASP A 104 14.69 9.48 0.69
CA ASP A 104 15.34 9.63 2.00
C ASP A 104 14.34 10.04 3.09
N ASN A 105 13.38 10.92 2.77
CA ASN A 105 12.37 11.38 3.72
C ASN A 105 11.35 10.27 4.04
N LEU A 106 11.12 10.00 5.32
CA LEU A 106 10.26 8.89 5.80
C LEU A 106 8.81 9.02 5.37
N ILE A 107 8.27 10.24 5.26
CA ILE A 107 6.90 10.47 4.78
C ILE A 107 6.83 10.17 3.28
N LEU A 108 7.84 10.58 2.50
CA LEU A 108 7.93 10.24 1.08
C LEU A 108 8.06 8.73 0.87
N VAL A 109 8.88 8.05 1.69
CA VAL A 109 8.98 6.58 1.70
C VAL A 109 7.61 5.96 1.97
N PHE A 110 6.86 6.45 2.97
CA PHE A 110 5.51 5.97 3.28
C PHE A 110 4.56 6.16 2.09
N ILE A 111 4.53 7.33 1.47
CA ILE A 111 3.68 7.60 0.29
C ILE A 111 4.02 6.64 -0.84
N ALA A 112 5.30 6.51 -1.18
CA ALA A 112 5.75 5.60 -2.24
C ALA A 112 5.47 4.12 -1.89
N TRP A 113 5.63 3.73 -0.62
CA TRP A 113 5.29 2.41 -0.08
C TRP A 113 3.82 2.07 -0.26
N GLU A 114 2.91 3.01 0.05
CA GLU A 114 1.47 2.80 -0.16
C GLU A 114 1.08 2.79 -1.63
N LEU A 115 1.72 3.59 -2.47
CA LEU A 115 1.53 3.51 -3.92
C LEU A 115 1.89 2.11 -4.44
N THR A 116 2.97 1.47 -3.93
CA THR A 116 3.26 0.08 -4.30
C THR A 116 2.17 -0.90 -3.86
N SER A 117 1.53 -0.69 -2.68
CA SER A 117 0.39 -1.50 -2.20
C SER A 117 -0.82 -1.33 -3.11
N ILE A 118 -1.16 -0.09 -3.49
CA ILE A 118 -2.30 0.25 -4.34
C ILE A 118 -2.12 -0.34 -5.75
N PHE A 119 -0.96 -0.12 -6.38
CA PHE A 119 -0.72 -0.66 -7.72
C PHE A 119 -0.62 -2.19 -7.72
N SER A 120 -0.08 -2.81 -6.68
CA SER A 120 -0.11 -4.27 -6.53
C SER A 120 -1.53 -4.82 -6.42
N TYR A 121 -2.40 -4.17 -5.64
CA TYR A 121 -3.82 -4.49 -5.57
C TYR A 121 -4.49 -4.43 -6.95
N ALA A 122 -4.27 -3.35 -7.70
CA ALA A 122 -4.81 -3.18 -9.05
C ALA A 122 -4.31 -4.27 -10.01
N LEU A 123 -3.03 -4.64 -9.93
CA LEU A 123 -2.40 -5.68 -10.71
C LEU A 123 -2.91 -7.09 -10.36
N ILE A 124 -3.08 -7.41 -9.07
CA ILE A 124 -3.62 -8.71 -8.62
C ILE A 124 -5.09 -8.81 -9.02
N SER A 125 -5.86 -7.73 -8.92
CA SER A 125 -7.29 -7.69 -9.24
C SER A 125 -7.61 -7.64 -10.75
N THR A 126 -6.66 -7.96 -11.63
CA THR A 126 -6.85 -7.88 -13.11
C THR A 126 -8.08 -8.64 -13.59
N GLU A 127 -8.34 -9.84 -13.04
CA GLU A 127 -9.51 -10.67 -13.34
C GLU A 127 -10.57 -10.57 -12.22
N ARG A 128 -10.92 -9.33 -11.84
CA ARG A 128 -11.81 -9.01 -10.71
C ARG A 128 -13.22 -9.59 -10.78
N GLU A 129 -13.62 -10.15 -11.91
CA GLU A 129 -14.89 -10.87 -12.05
C GLU A 129 -14.95 -12.10 -11.14
N LYS A 130 -13.79 -12.72 -10.88
CA LYS A 130 -13.66 -13.90 -10.02
C LYS A 130 -13.60 -13.49 -8.54
N PRO A 131 -14.52 -14.00 -7.67
CA PRO A 131 -14.51 -13.66 -6.24
C PRO A 131 -13.20 -13.97 -5.53
N GLU A 132 -12.56 -15.09 -5.89
CA GLU A 132 -11.27 -15.52 -5.33
C GLU A 132 -10.15 -14.50 -5.62
N VAL A 133 -10.14 -13.92 -6.82
CA VAL A 133 -9.15 -12.91 -7.24
C VAL A 133 -9.38 -11.61 -6.46
N ARG A 134 -10.64 -11.19 -6.26
CA ARG A 134 -10.95 -10.00 -5.44
C ARG A 134 -10.48 -10.17 -3.99
N MET A 135 -10.76 -11.33 -3.39
CA MET A 135 -10.33 -11.62 -2.02
C MET A 135 -8.80 -11.72 -1.91
N ALA A 136 -8.13 -12.26 -2.92
CA ALA A 136 -6.68 -12.31 -2.98
C ALA A 136 -6.07 -10.90 -3.03
N ALA A 137 -6.59 -10.02 -3.89
CA ALA A 137 -6.16 -8.64 -4.00
C ALA A 137 -6.42 -7.86 -2.71
N LEU A 138 -7.63 -7.99 -2.13
CA LEU A 138 -8.00 -7.33 -0.89
C LEU A 138 -7.13 -7.77 0.29
N SER A 139 -6.85 -9.08 0.42
CA SER A 139 -5.97 -9.58 1.49
C SER A 139 -4.54 -9.04 1.35
N SER A 140 -4.02 -8.93 0.12
CA SER A 140 -2.71 -8.31 -0.14
C SER A 140 -2.71 -6.84 0.29
N LEU A 141 -3.72 -6.07 -0.12
CA LEU A 141 -3.82 -4.64 0.23
C LEU A 141 -3.93 -4.43 1.75
N LEU A 142 -4.86 -5.13 2.41
CA LEU A 142 -5.10 -4.95 3.86
C LEU A 142 -3.87 -5.27 4.71
N ILE A 143 -3.15 -6.34 4.36
CA ILE A 143 -1.95 -6.73 5.11
C ILE A 143 -0.82 -5.73 4.85
N THR A 144 -0.56 -5.38 3.58
CA THR A 144 0.60 -4.54 3.24
C THR A 144 0.38 -3.07 3.58
N ALA A 145 -0.82 -2.53 3.40
CA ALA A 145 -1.17 -1.17 3.82
C ALA A 145 -1.31 -1.07 5.35
N GLY A 146 -1.86 -2.10 6.02
CA GLY A 146 -1.86 -2.15 7.48
C GLY A 146 -0.44 -2.06 8.06
N GLY A 147 0.53 -2.73 7.44
CA GLY A 147 1.94 -2.59 7.80
C GLY A 147 2.50 -1.20 7.49
N GLY A 148 2.09 -0.58 6.39
CA GLY A 148 2.49 0.78 6.02
C GLY A 148 2.08 1.82 7.05
N LEU A 149 0.94 1.65 7.73
CA LEU A 149 0.57 2.51 8.87
C LEU A 149 1.61 2.45 10.00
N GLY A 150 2.25 1.29 10.22
CA GLY A 150 3.38 1.19 11.14
C GLY A 150 4.56 2.08 10.75
N LEU A 151 4.86 2.15 9.44
CA LEU A 151 5.89 3.05 8.90
C LEU A 151 5.51 4.53 9.07
N LEU A 152 4.24 4.88 8.85
CA LEU A 152 3.75 6.24 9.08
C LEU A 152 3.88 6.65 10.56
N ILE A 153 3.47 5.77 11.48
CA ILE A 153 3.60 6.04 12.92
C ILE A 153 5.07 6.17 13.30
N LEU A 154 5.95 5.33 12.76
CA LEU A 154 7.40 5.44 12.92
C LEU A 154 7.89 6.82 12.49
N ALA A 155 7.49 7.30 11.30
CA ALA A 155 7.88 8.61 10.78
C ALA A 155 7.41 9.75 11.71
N ILE A 156 6.13 9.73 12.13
CA ILE A 156 5.56 10.74 13.03
C ILE A 156 6.31 10.77 14.37
N LEU A 157 6.53 9.61 14.99
CA LEU A 157 7.24 9.54 16.27
C LEU A 157 8.71 9.97 16.14
N SER A 158 9.38 9.64 15.03
CA SER A 158 10.75 10.06 14.75
C SER A 158 10.86 11.59 14.62
N ILE A 159 9.93 12.21 13.92
CA ILE A 159 9.85 13.66 13.78
C ILE A 159 9.54 14.29 15.16
N THR A 160 8.57 13.73 15.89
CA THR A 160 8.15 14.30 17.19
C THR A 160 9.22 14.23 18.27
N PHE A 161 9.96 13.12 18.34
CA PHE A 161 10.93 12.91 19.43
C PHE A 161 12.33 13.43 19.09
N PHE A 162 12.74 13.37 17.83
CA PHE A 162 14.11 13.66 17.42
C PHE A 162 14.22 14.77 16.37
N GLY A 163 13.10 15.27 15.83
CA GLY A 163 13.11 16.18 14.67
C GLY A 163 13.59 15.51 13.38
N ALA A 164 13.74 14.17 13.38
CA ALA A 164 14.32 13.42 12.28
C ALA A 164 13.24 12.94 11.31
N ALA A 165 13.23 13.49 10.10
CA ALA A 165 12.28 13.18 9.04
C ALA A 165 12.86 12.28 7.95
N SER A 166 14.18 12.00 7.97
CA SER A 166 14.87 11.24 6.92
C SER A 166 15.71 10.09 7.51
N PHE A 167 16.07 9.12 6.67
CA PHE A 167 16.99 8.04 7.08
C PHE A 167 18.36 8.59 7.46
N SER A 168 18.85 9.58 6.73
CA SER A 168 20.12 10.24 7.01
C SER A 168 20.14 10.89 8.41
N GLU A 169 19.05 11.57 8.79
CA GLU A 169 18.89 12.16 10.10
C GLU A 169 18.74 11.12 11.21
N LEU A 170 17.96 10.05 10.97
CA LEU A 170 17.84 8.94 11.93
C LEU A 170 19.20 8.30 12.22
N GLU A 171 20.04 8.13 11.21
CA GLU A 171 21.37 7.58 11.36
C GLU A 171 22.27 8.49 12.22
N PHE A 172 22.14 9.81 12.06
CA PHE A 172 22.84 10.79 12.88
C PHE A 172 22.40 10.74 14.36
N TYR A 173 21.11 10.55 14.64
CA TYR A 173 20.55 10.49 16.00
C TYR A 173 20.52 9.07 16.60
N LYS A 174 21.22 8.07 16.03
CA LYS A 174 21.11 6.65 16.42
C LYS A 174 21.31 6.40 17.92
N ASP A 175 22.32 7.03 18.54
CA ASP A 175 22.63 6.82 19.97
C ASP A 175 21.51 7.38 20.87
N GLN A 176 20.91 8.51 20.49
CA GLN A 176 19.76 9.09 21.19
C GLN A 176 18.50 8.21 21.01
N ILE A 177 18.30 7.64 19.82
CA ILE A 177 17.19 6.73 19.52
C ILE A 177 17.30 5.46 20.36
N ILE A 178 18.50 4.87 20.45
CA ILE A 178 18.71 3.64 21.22
C ILE A 178 18.50 3.89 22.73
N ALA A 179 18.93 5.03 23.25
CA ALA A 179 18.76 5.39 24.65
C ALA A 179 17.32 5.82 25.01
N HIS A 180 16.49 6.12 24.04
CA HIS A 180 15.14 6.65 24.26
C HIS A 180 14.18 5.56 24.77
N PRO A 181 13.26 5.85 25.73
CA PRO A 181 12.31 4.86 26.26
C PRO A 181 11.42 4.18 25.20
N TRP A 182 11.17 4.86 24.08
CA TRP A 182 10.35 4.35 22.96
C TRP A 182 11.15 3.59 21.89
N SER A 183 12.46 3.37 22.08
CA SER A 183 13.32 2.68 21.09
C SER A 183 12.77 1.32 20.66
N HIS A 184 12.28 0.50 21.61
CA HIS A 184 11.66 -0.78 21.34
C HIS A 184 10.38 -0.64 20.51
N THR A 185 9.56 0.36 20.78
CA THR A 185 8.33 0.63 20.04
C THR A 185 8.63 1.04 18.61
N LEU A 186 9.63 1.91 18.39
CA LEU A 186 10.06 2.31 17.05
C LEU A 186 10.55 1.10 16.25
N LEU A 187 11.36 0.23 16.88
CA LEU A 187 11.80 -1.02 16.26
C LEU A 187 10.63 -1.96 15.91
N LEU A 188 9.65 -2.10 16.80
CA LEU A 188 8.48 -2.95 16.53
C LEU A 188 7.62 -2.41 15.39
N LEU A 189 7.42 -1.09 15.29
CA LEU A 189 6.70 -0.44 14.20
C LEU A 189 7.40 -0.64 12.86
N ALA A 190 8.72 -0.43 12.83
CA ALA A 190 9.56 -0.69 11.66
C ALA A 190 9.48 -2.15 11.21
N SER A 191 9.61 -3.08 12.17
CA SER A 191 9.54 -4.51 11.92
C SER A 191 8.16 -4.95 11.43
N PHE A 192 7.09 -4.38 11.97
CA PHE A 192 5.72 -4.64 11.52
C PHE A 192 5.53 -4.23 10.06
N ALA A 193 6.00 -3.03 9.68
CA ALA A 193 5.99 -2.59 8.29
C ALA A 193 6.77 -3.54 7.37
N ALA A 194 8.00 -3.91 7.78
CA ALA A 194 8.87 -4.78 7.00
C ALA A 194 8.28 -6.20 6.86
N PHE A 195 7.79 -6.80 7.94
CA PHE A 195 7.26 -8.17 7.94
C PHE A 195 5.98 -8.30 7.13
N SER A 196 5.10 -7.31 7.17
CA SER A 196 3.87 -7.30 6.38
C SER A 196 4.18 -7.29 4.88
N LYS A 197 5.09 -6.44 4.43
CA LYS A 197 5.47 -6.30 3.02
C LYS A 197 6.27 -7.48 2.51
N SER A 198 7.21 -8.00 3.31
CA SER A 198 8.02 -9.18 2.99
C SER A 198 7.33 -10.51 3.32
N ALA A 199 6.03 -10.50 3.58
CA ALA A 199 5.24 -11.69 3.85
C ALA A 199 5.84 -12.61 4.92
N GLN A 200 6.40 -12.03 6.00
CA GLN A 200 6.95 -12.81 7.10
C GLN A 200 5.83 -13.33 8.01
N PHE A 201 6.12 -14.38 8.79
CA PHE A 201 5.18 -14.88 9.79
C PHE A 201 4.80 -13.77 10.79
N PRO A 202 3.51 -13.62 11.16
CA PRO A 202 2.32 -14.34 10.73
C PRO A 202 1.66 -13.81 9.44
N PHE A 203 2.23 -12.78 8.78
CA PHE A 203 1.62 -12.06 7.65
C PHE A 203 1.82 -12.76 6.28
N SER A 204 2.36 -13.98 6.25
CA SER A 204 2.74 -14.67 5.00
C SER A 204 1.58 -15.12 4.09
N SER A 205 0.33 -15.06 4.59
CA SER A 205 -0.83 -15.64 3.91
C SER A 205 -1.23 -14.94 2.60
N TRP A 206 -0.92 -13.66 2.42
CA TRP A 206 -1.32 -12.91 1.23
C TRP A 206 -0.51 -13.28 -0.02
N LEU A 207 0.77 -13.64 0.14
CA LEU A 207 1.67 -13.87 -1.00
C LEU A 207 1.26 -15.06 -1.88
N PRO A 208 0.94 -16.26 -1.34
CA PRO A 208 0.42 -17.36 -2.15
C PRO A 208 -0.92 -17.06 -2.83
N ARG A 209 -1.79 -16.26 -2.21
CA ARG A 209 -3.05 -15.79 -2.82
C ARG A 209 -2.79 -14.85 -3.99
N ALA A 210 -1.80 -13.96 -3.90
CA ALA A 210 -1.41 -13.03 -4.95
C ALA A 210 -0.99 -13.76 -6.26
N MET A 211 -0.74 -15.07 -6.22
CA MET A 211 -0.47 -15.89 -7.43
C MET A 211 -1.66 -16.01 -8.38
N ALA A 212 -2.84 -15.50 -8.01
CA ALA A 212 -3.97 -15.30 -8.92
C ALA A 212 -3.66 -14.28 -10.04
N ALA A 213 -2.67 -13.41 -9.85
CA ALA A 213 -2.21 -12.44 -10.83
C ALA A 213 -1.62 -13.10 -12.10
N PRO A 214 -1.63 -12.40 -13.25
CA PRO A 214 -0.90 -12.81 -14.44
C PRO A 214 0.59 -13.02 -14.16
N SER A 215 1.24 -13.94 -14.88
CA SER A 215 2.63 -14.32 -14.59
C SER A 215 3.65 -13.18 -14.69
N PRO A 216 3.57 -12.21 -15.62
CA PRO A 216 4.45 -11.05 -15.63
C PRO A 216 4.37 -10.24 -14.33
N VAL A 217 3.15 -10.07 -13.81
CA VAL A 217 2.90 -9.39 -12.53
C VAL A 217 3.55 -10.18 -11.39
N SER A 218 3.29 -11.50 -11.30
CA SER A 218 3.92 -12.35 -10.28
C SER A 218 5.45 -12.35 -10.37
N ALA A 219 6.02 -12.34 -11.58
CA ALA A 219 7.46 -12.31 -11.79
C ALA A 219 8.07 -11.00 -11.28
N TYR A 220 7.42 -9.86 -11.46
CA TYR A 220 7.96 -8.58 -11.00
C TYR A 220 7.76 -8.37 -9.50
N LEU A 221 6.51 -8.52 -9.02
CA LEU A 221 6.17 -8.24 -7.63
C LEU A 221 6.91 -9.12 -6.62
N HIS A 222 7.19 -10.38 -6.99
CA HIS A 222 7.61 -11.39 -6.03
C HIS A 222 9.07 -11.86 -6.20
N SER A 223 9.86 -11.18 -7.03
CA SER A 223 11.30 -11.47 -7.20
C SER A 223 12.20 -10.35 -6.69
N ALA A 224 12.11 -9.17 -7.27
CA ALA A 224 13.07 -8.09 -7.06
C ALA A 224 12.45 -6.79 -6.55
N THR A 225 11.11 -6.77 -6.30
CA THR A 225 10.41 -5.51 -6.04
C THR A 225 9.60 -5.56 -4.74
N MET A 226 8.27 -5.65 -4.79
CA MET A 226 7.38 -5.45 -3.65
C MET A 226 7.78 -6.22 -2.39
N VAL A 227 8.08 -7.51 -2.53
CA VAL A 227 8.35 -8.38 -1.37
C VAL A 227 9.73 -8.14 -0.76
N THR A 228 10.67 -7.58 -1.52
CA THR A 228 12.00 -7.23 -1.01
C THR A 228 12.04 -5.87 -0.31
N LEU A 229 10.98 -5.03 -0.44
CA LEU A 229 10.92 -3.74 0.26
C LEU A 229 11.00 -3.85 1.78
N GLY A 230 10.44 -4.90 2.38
CA GLY A 230 10.57 -5.08 3.82
C GLY A 230 12.01 -5.40 4.22
N VAL A 231 12.73 -6.21 3.42
CA VAL A 231 14.16 -6.44 3.61
C VAL A 231 14.94 -5.14 3.39
N TYR A 232 14.60 -4.35 2.35
CA TYR A 232 15.15 -3.02 2.10
C TYR A 232 15.03 -2.11 3.34
N LEU A 233 13.84 -2.02 3.92
CA LEU A 233 13.61 -1.21 5.12
C LEU A 233 14.47 -1.67 6.31
N LEU A 234 14.58 -3.00 6.52
CA LEU A 234 15.43 -3.54 7.58
C LEU A 234 16.90 -3.25 7.35
N VAL A 235 17.40 -3.32 6.11
CA VAL A 235 18.78 -2.95 5.78
C VAL A 235 19.01 -1.46 6.05
N ARG A 236 18.07 -0.58 5.67
CA ARG A 236 18.14 0.86 5.96
C ARG A 236 18.20 1.18 7.47
N LEU A 237 17.50 0.40 8.26
CA LEU A 237 17.44 0.59 9.71
C LEU A 237 18.48 -0.20 10.49
N PHE A 238 19.26 -1.05 9.81
CA PHE A 238 20.31 -1.85 10.43
C PHE A 238 21.38 -1.01 11.15
N PRO A 239 21.89 0.11 10.59
CA PRO A 239 22.87 0.96 11.28
C PRO A 239 22.35 1.55 12.60
N ILE A 240 21.01 1.70 12.72
CA ILE A 240 20.34 2.30 13.88
C ILE A 240 20.04 1.23 14.94
N PHE A 241 19.28 0.19 14.54
CA PHE A 241 18.73 -0.80 15.48
C PHE A 241 19.53 -2.10 15.56
N GLY A 242 20.50 -2.34 14.66
CA GLY A 242 21.22 -3.61 14.54
C GLY A 242 22.00 -4.02 15.78
N SER A 243 22.37 -3.06 16.65
CA SER A 243 23.05 -3.32 17.92
C SER A 243 22.10 -3.72 19.07
N MET A 244 20.78 -3.55 18.90
CA MET A 244 19.80 -3.86 19.96
C MET A 244 19.58 -5.37 20.07
N GLU A 245 19.51 -5.89 21.29
CA GLU A 245 19.21 -7.29 21.53
C GLU A 245 17.83 -7.71 20.99
N LEU A 246 16.84 -6.82 21.11
CA LEU A 246 15.49 -7.05 20.57
C LEU A 246 15.52 -7.22 19.06
N TRP A 247 16.39 -6.51 18.32
CA TRP A 247 16.59 -6.70 16.88
C TRP A 247 16.97 -8.14 16.58
N THR A 248 18.01 -8.64 17.24
CA THR A 248 18.50 -10.01 17.04
C THR A 248 17.42 -11.05 17.37
N ILE A 249 16.76 -10.92 18.53
CA ILE A 249 15.70 -11.85 18.96
C ILE A 249 14.54 -11.84 17.96
N LEU A 250 14.04 -10.68 17.61
CA LEU A 250 12.85 -10.51 16.76
C LEU A 250 13.11 -11.01 15.34
N LEU A 251 14.21 -10.58 14.71
CA LEU A 251 14.50 -10.94 13.33
C LEU A 251 14.94 -12.40 13.20
N CYS A 252 15.70 -12.94 14.14
CA CYS A 252 16.08 -14.35 14.12
C CYS A 252 14.89 -15.27 14.34
N THR A 253 13.99 -14.94 15.26
CA THR A 253 12.79 -15.77 15.52
C THR A 253 11.80 -15.71 14.36
N ILE A 254 11.40 -14.53 13.92
CA ILE A 254 10.41 -14.37 12.86
C ILE A 254 10.98 -14.79 11.51
N GLY A 255 12.22 -14.39 11.18
CA GLY A 255 12.90 -14.81 9.96
C GLY A 255 13.11 -16.32 9.90
N GLY A 256 13.58 -16.92 11.00
CA GLY A 256 13.78 -18.38 11.12
C GLY A 256 12.48 -19.17 10.99
N LEU A 257 11.41 -18.72 11.67
CA LEU A 257 10.07 -19.33 11.54
C LEU A 257 9.55 -19.21 10.11
N SER A 258 9.67 -18.03 9.50
CA SER A 258 9.22 -17.81 8.11
C SER A 258 9.97 -18.70 7.14
N PHE A 259 11.30 -18.81 7.31
CA PHE A 259 12.17 -19.65 6.48
C PHE A 259 11.74 -21.13 6.54
N LEU A 260 11.56 -21.67 7.74
CA LEU A 260 11.19 -23.09 7.96
C LEU A 260 9.76 -23.39 7.51
N VAL A 261 8.78 -22.63 8.02
CA VAL A 261 7.36 -22.85 7.76
C VAL A 261 7.04 -22.73 6.27
N ALA A 262 7.59 -21.71 5.61
CA ALA A 262 7.37 -21.54 4.18
C ALA A 262 8.07 -22.60 3.34
N GLY A 263 9.26 -23.08 3.75
CA GLY A 263 9.96 -24.21 3.12
C GLY A 263 9.11 -25.49 3.15
N ILE A 264 8.54 -25.82 4.31
CA ILE A 264 7.65 -26.98 4.47
C ILE A 264 6.38 -26.83 3.59
N ARG A 265 5.77 -25.63 3.58
CA ARG A 265 4.58 -25.36 2.74
C ARG A 265 4.87 -25.44 1.26
N ALA A 266 6.02 -24.95 0.82
CA ALA A 266 6.46 -25.10 -0.56
C ALA A 266 6.55 -26.58 -0.96
N PHE A 267 7.09 -27.41 -0.06
CA PHE A 267 7.23 -28.85 -0.30
C PHE A 267 5.89 -29.57 -0.40
N ILE A 268 4.88 -29.17 0.36
CA ILE A 268 3.53 -29.77 0.33
C ILE A 268 2.75 -29.30 -0.90
N ALA A 269 2.93 -28.07 -1.34
CA ALA A 269 2.14 -27.44 -2.40
C ALA A 269 2.26 -28.16 -3.75
N GLU A 270 1.14 -28.27 -4.48
CA GLU A 270 1.07 -28.96 -5.79
C GLU A 270 1.16 -28.02 -7.00
N LYS A 271 0.74 -26.76 -6.84
CA LYS A 271 0.76 -25.75 -7.92
C LYS A 271 2.12 -25.07 -8.00
N ILE A 272 2.73 -25.00 -9.18
CA ILE A 272 4.07 -24.44 -9.37
C ILE A 272 4.17 -23.00 -8.86
N LYS A 273 3.23 -22.12 -9.22
CA LYS A 273 3.22 -20.74 -8.72
C LYS A 273 3.12 -20.66 -7.19
N THR A 274 2.35 -21.56 -6.56
CA THR A 274 2.21 -21.62 -5.10
C THR A 274 3.52 -22.12 -4.44
N ILE A 275 4.19 -23.11 -5.05
CA ILE A 275 5.53 -23.55 -4.62
C ILE A 275 6.50 -22.37 -4.68
N LEU A 276 6.55 -21.66 -5.80
CA LEU A 276 7.42 -20.50 -5.96
C LEU A 276 7.09 -19.37 -4.97
N ALA A 277 5.82 -19.14 -4.66
CA ALA A 277 5.41 -18.16 -3.66
C ALA A 277 5.92 -18.52 -2.25
N HIS A 278 5.73 -19.77 -1.81
CA HIS A 278 6.21 -20.20 -0.52
C HIS A 278 7.75 -20.23 -0.45
N THR A 279 8.45 -20.64 -1.52
CA THR A 279 9.90 -20.55 -1.55
C THR A 279 10.40 -19.09 -1.60
N THR A 280 9.59 -18.12 -2.05
CA THR A 280 9.88 -16.68 -1.91
C THR A 280 9.78 -16.25 -0.46
N VAL A 281 8.69 -16.59 0.25
CA VAL A 281 8.56 -16.30 1.70
C VAL A 281 9.73 -16.89 2.48
N SER A 282 10.13 -18.12 2.16
CA SER A 282 11.28 -18.81 2.77
C SER A 282 12.60 -18.05 2.52
N ALA A 283 12.84 -17.62 1.28
CA ALA A 283 14.03 -16.85 0.92
C ALA A 283 14.10 -15.49 1.63
N LEU A 284 12.97 -14.77 1.71
CA LEU A 284 12.90 -13.52 2.45
C LEU A 284 13.10 -13.74 3.96
N GLY A 285 12.54 -14.84 4.52
CA GLY A 285 12.77 -15.24 5.90
C GLY A 285 14.25 -15.49 6.19
N LEU A 286 14.97 -16.11 5.25
CA LEU A 286 16.40 -16.30 5.34
C LEU A 286 17.17 -14.98 5.34
N MET A 287 16.79 -14.00 4.48
CA MET A 287 17.41 -12.67 4.47
C MET A 287 17.16 -11.94 5.81
N VAL A 288 15.93 -11.99 6.33
CA VAL A 288 15.59 -11.40 7.63
C VAL A 288 16.39 -12.06 8.76
N LEU A 289 16.53 -13.40 8.73
CA LEU A 289 17.36 -14.14 9.69
C LEU A 289 18.82 -13.68 9.65
N MET A 290 19.39 -13.50 8.47
CA MET A 290 20.78 -13.04 8.32
C MET A 290 20.97 -11.62 8.86
N LEU A 291 20.03 -10.71 8.61
CA LEU A 291 20.04 -9.36 9.19
C LEU A 291 19.87 -9.40 10.72
N GLY A 292 19.10 -10.37 11.24
CA GLY A 292 18.94 -10.58 12.67
C GLY A 292 20.21 -11.07 13.37
N ILE A 293 21.02 -11.90 12.72
CA ILE A 293 22.34 -12.32 13.23
C ILE A 293 23.28 -11.12 13.33
N GLY A 294 23.22 -10.18 12.37
CA GLY A 294 23.90 -8.88 12.42
C GLY A 294 25.42 -8.95 12.37
N SER A 295 26.02 -10.12 12.10
CA SER A 295 27.48 -10.25 11.96
C SER A 295 27.95 -9.80 10.56
N PRO A 296 29.22 -9.40 10.39
CA PRO A 296 29.76 -9.08 9.07
C PRO A 296 29.51 -10.18 8.04
N TYR A 297 29.67 -11.45 8.42
CA TYR A 297 29.41 -12.60 7.56
C TYR A 297 27.94 -12.70 7.15
N SER A 298 27.01 -12.42 8.06
CA SER A 298 25.58 -12.55 7.78
C SER A 298 25.04 -11.41 6.93
N VAL A 299 25.51 -10.18 7.11
CA VAL A 299 25.14 -9.04 6.27
C VAL A 299 25.68 -9.23 4.85
N LYS A 300 26.95 -9.66 4.70
CA LYS A 300 27.52 -10.06 3.42
C LYS A 300 26.65 -11.12 2.71
N ALA A 301 26.31 -12.19 3.44
CA ALA A 301 25.47 -13.26 2.90
C ALA A 301 24.08 -12.76 2.46
N ALA A 302 23.44 -11.86 3.23
CA ALA A 302 22.16 -11.28 2.90
C ALA A 302 22.17 -10.45 1.61
N LEU A 303 23.21 -9.60 1.44
CA LEU A 303 23.38 -8.75 0.25
C LEU A 303 23.59 -9.59 -1.02
N VAL A 304 24.48 -10.59 -0.97
CA VAL A 304 24.71 -11.47 -2.13
C VAL A 304 23.47 -12.29 -2.44
N PHE A 305 22.78 -12.81 -1.41
CA PHE A 305 21.56 -13.60 -1.61
C PHE A 305 20.39 -12.77 -2.17
N TYR A 306 20.33 -11.47 -1.88
CA TYR A 306 19.35 -10.56 -2.49
C TYR A 306 19.46 -10.57 -4.03
N ILE A 307 20.67 -10.41 -4.59
CA ILE A 307 20.88 -10.45 -6.05
C ILE A 307 20.53 -11.83 -6.61
N VAL A 308 21.02 -12.89 -5.98
CA VAL A 308 20.74 -14.27 -6.39
C VAL A 308 19.25 -14.55 -6.44
N HIS A 309 18.51 -14.17 -5.37
CA HIS A 309 17.08 -14.33 -5.29
C HIS A 309 16.35 -13.59 -6.44
N ALA A 310 16.73 -12.34 -6.69
CA ALA A 310 16.11 -11.51 -7.73
C ALA A 310 16.26 -12.15 -9.12
N LEU A 311 17.42 -12.68 -9.45
CA LEU A 311 17.72 -13.31 -10.73
C LEU A 311 16.93 -14.62 -10.95
N TYR A 312 17.05 -15.60 -10.06
CA TYR A 312 16.44 -16.90 -10.31
C TYR A 312 14.93 -16.91 -10.13
N LYS A 313 14.39 -16.08 -9.21
CA LYS A 313 12.95 -16.01 -9.01
C LYS A 313 12.22 -15.40 -10.18
N SER A 314 12.74 -14.32 -10.75
CA SER A 314 12.17 -13.69 -11.95
C SER A 314 12.12 -14.70 -13.10
N SER A 315 13.23 -15.42 -13.32
CA SER A 315 13.30 -16.47 -14.33
C SER A 315 12.27 -17.57 -14.10
N LEU A 316 12.17 -18.13 -12.88
CA LEU A 316 11.24 -19.22 -12.56
C LEU A 316 9.77 -18.80 -12.68
N PHE A 317 9.39 -17.57 -12.28
CA PHE A 317 8.01 -17.09 -12.43
C PHE A 317 7.63 -16.87 -13.90
N MET A 318 8.54 -16.38 -14.74
CA MET A 318 8.30 -16.26 -16.18
C MET A 318 8.10 -17.64 -16.81
N LEU A 319 8.97 -18.61 -16.52
CA LEU A 319 8.86 -19.99 -17.01
C LEU A 319 7.60 -20.68 -16.50
N ALA A 320 7.22 -20.49 -15.23
CA ALA A 320 5.95 -21.00 -14.71
C ALA A 320 4.74 -20.42 -15.46
N GLY A 321 4.84 -19.17 -15.91
CA GLY A 321 3.83 -18.55 -16.78
C GLY A 321 3.73 -19.20 -18.15
N ASP A 322 4.86 -19.49 -18.76
CA ASP A 322 4.91 -20.17 -20.05
C ASP A 322 4.29 -21.56 -19.97
N PHE A 323 4.67 -22.33 -18.94
CA PHE A 323 4.09 -23.66 -18.70
C PHE A 323 2.58 -23.61 -18.51
N ALA A 324 2.09 -22.61 -17.73
CA ALA A 324 0.67 -22.41 -17.53
C ALA A 324 -0.09 -22.07 -18.81
N LYS A 325 0.48 -21.25 -19.68
CA LYS A 325 -0.12 -20.82 -20.95
C LYS A 325 -0.22 -21.97 -21.94
N PHE A 326 0.83 -22.82 -22.00
CA PHE A 326 0.83 -23.98 -22.91
C PHE A 326 -0.09 -25.11 -22.46
N GLN A 327 -0.21 -25.34 -21.15
CA GLN A 327 -0.94 -26.49 -20.62
C GLN A 327 -2.34 -26.20 -20.09
N LYS A 328 -2.72 -24.92 -20.01
CA LYS A 328 -3.94 -24.47 -19.32
C LYS A 328 -4.03 -24.99 -17.86
N SER A 329 -2.90 -25.29 -17.23
CA SER A 329 -2.80 -25.83 -15.87
C SER A 329 -1.44 -25.56 -15.23
N ASN A 330 -1.44 -25.35 -13.91
CA ASN A 330 -0.28 -24.99 -13.10
C ASN A 330 0.19 -26.11 -12.14
N THR A 331 -0.27 -27.36 -12.30
CA THR A 331 0.08 -28.45 -11.39
C THR A 331 1.32 -29.21 -11.82
N LEU A 332 2.12 -29.69 -10.84
CA LEU A 332 3.30 -30.52 -11.09
C LEU A 332 2.99 -31.78 -11.90
N GLN A 333 1.85 -32.44 -11.62
CA GLN A 333 1.46 -33.66 -12.33
C GLN A 333 1.30 -33.43 -13.84
N LYS A 334 0.72 -32.28 -14.24
CA LYS A 334 0.57 -31.95 -15.66
C LYS A 334 1.87 -31.51 -16.30
N LEU A 335 2.84 -30.99 -15.52
CA LEU A 335 4.18 -30.72 -16.00
C LEU A 335 4.88 -32.03 -16.45
N GLU A 336 4.64 -33.13 -15.75
CA GLU A 336 5.14 -34.46 -16.13
C GLU A 336 4.56 -34.99 -17.44
N GLU A 337 3.46 -34.42 -17.96
CA GLU A 337 2.79 -34.85 -19.19
C GLU A 337 3.27 -34.11 -20.45
N VAL A 338 4.10 -33.06 -20.33
CA VAL A 338 4.56 -32.22 -21.48
C VAL A 338 5.71 -32.87 -22.22
N ASP A 339 5.52 -33.20 -23.48
CA ASP A 339 6.56 -33.86 -24.27
C ASP A 339 7.55 -32.93 -24.98
N ASN A 340 7.19 -31.66 -25.26
CA ASN A 340 7.94 -30.80 -26.17
C ASN A 340 8.24 -29.42 -25.58
N PHE A 341 9.06 -29.36 -24.53
CA PHE A 341 9.71 -28.08 -24.18
C PHE A 341 10.80 -27.73 -25.18
N SER A 342 10.87 -26.45 -25.61
CA SER A 342 11.99 -25.97 -26.41
C SER A 342 13.32 -26.14 -25.65
N PHE A 343 14.41 -26.28 -26.37
CA PHE A 343 15.74 -26.38 -25.78
C PHE A 343 16.04 -25.15 -24.88
N SER A 344 15.72 -23.94 -25.36
CA SER A 344 15.91 -22.70 -24.62
C SER A 344 15.09 -22.64 -23.31
N SER A 345 13.84 -23.14 -23.31
CA SER A 345 13.03 -23.21 -22.08
C SER A 345 13.60 -24.21 -21.07
N LYS A 346 14.07 -25.37 -21.54
CA LYS A 346 14.73 -26.36 -20.68
C LYS A 346 16.01 -25.80 -20.06
N LEU A 347 16.85 -25.17 -20.88
CA LEU A 347 18.11 -24.59 -20.44
C LEU A 347 17.87 -23.47 -19.40
N ALA A 348 16.95 -22.52 -19.67
CA ALA A 348 16.59 -21.48 -18.73
C ALA A 348 16.07 -22.05 -17.41
N CYS A 349 15.24 -23.09 -17.46
CA CYS A 349 14.70 -23.73 -16.28
C CYS A 349 15.81 -24.46 -15.47
N ILE A 350 16.70 -25.17 -16.13
CA ILE A 350 17.84 -25.85 -15.48
C ILE A 350 18.73 -24.81 -14.77
N LEU A 351 19.08 -23.71 -15.45
CA LEU A 351 19.91 -22.66 -14.86
C LEU A 351 19.25 -22.01 -13.64
N ALA A 352 17.96 -21.68 -13.74
CA ALA A 352 17.24 -21.08 -12.64
C ALA A 352 17.03 -22.03 -11.45
N LEU A 353 16.77 -23.32 -11.70
CA LEU A 353 16.68 -24.33 -10.65
C LEU A 353 18.05 -24.66 -10.05
N ALA A 354 19.12 -24.70 -10.85
CA ALA A 354 20.49 -24.85 -10.37
C ALA A 354 20.90 -23.68 -9.45
N ALA A 355 20.48 -22.45 -9.78
CA ALA A 355 20.64 -21.29 -8.90
C ALA A 355 19.85 -21.45 -7.59
N MET A 356 18.61 -21.95 -7.65
CA MET A 356 17.81 -22.21 -6.45
C MET A 356 18.41 -23.28 -5.54
N VAL A 357 19.12 -24.25 -6.11
CA VAL A 357 19.88 -25.31 -5.39
C VAL A 357 21.21 -24.79 -4.86
N GLY A 358 21.78 -23.77 -5.49
CA GLY A 358 23.11 -23.24 -5.19
C GLY A 358 24.21 -24.14 -5.76
N LEU A 359 24.20 -24.40 -7.07
CA LEU A 359 25.21 -25.19 -7.76
C LEU A 359 26.27 -24.31 -8.43
N PRO A 360 27.56 -24.72 -8.43
CA PRO A 360 28.59 -24.03 -9.22
C PRO A 360 28.31 -24.18 -10.73
N PRO A 361 28.68 -23.23 -11.61
CA PRO A 361 29.47 -22.02 -11.34
C PRO A 361 28.62 -20.75 -11.09
N LEU A 362 27.36 -20.89 -10.64
CA LEU A 362 26.42 -19.78 -10.43
C LEU A 362 26.79 -18.98 -9.16
N LEU A 363 26.48 -17.68 -9.15
CA LEU A 363 26.60 -16.81 -7.97
C LEU A 363 25.88 -17.39 -6.74
N ALA A 364 24.82 -18.15 -6.97
CA ALA A 364 24.06 -18.84 -5.94
C ALA A 364 24.89 -19.85 -5.11
N PHE A 365 25.95 -20.41 -5.67
CA PHE A 365 26.86 -21.28 -4.95
C PHE A 365 27.67 -20.48 -3.91
N ILE A 366 28.24 -19.35 -4.31
CA ILE A 366 28.95 -18.42 -3.42
C ILE A 366 28.01 -17.97 -2.29
N SER A 367 26.81 -17.53 -2.65
CA SER A 367 25.79 -17.11 -1.69
C SER A 367 25.46 -18.20 -0.66
N LYS A 368 25.31 -19.45 -1.10
CA LYS A 368 25.01 -20.59 -0.22
C LYS A 368 26.15 -20.86 0.77
N GLU A 369 27.40 -20.80 0.33
CA GLU A 369 28.56 -20.95 1.22
C GLU A 369 28.61 -19.84 2.26
N LEU A 370 28.42 -18.57 1.85
CA LEU A 370 28.36 -17.43 2.76
C LEU A 370 27.24 -17.55 3.80
N LEU A 371 26.05 -18.03 3.40
CA LEU A 371 24.92 -18.28 4.32
C LEU A 371 25.29 -19.34 5.37
N ILE A 372 25.98 -20.41 4.99
CA ILE A 372 26.41 -21.46 5.91
C ILE A 372 27.52 -20.90 6.85
N GLU A 373 28.48 -20.19 6.30
CA GLU A 373 29.57 -19.57 7.09
C GLU A 373 29.01 -18.58 8.12
N ALA A 374 28.01 -17.78 7.74
CA ALA A 374 27.34 -16.86 8.65
C ALA A 374 26.65 -17.57 9.82
N THR A 375 26.04 -18.73 9.59
CA THR A 375 25.40 -19.51 10.67
C THR A 375 26.44 -20.19 11.55
N LEU A 376 27.54 -20.71 10.99
CA LEU A 376 28.62 -21.34 11.73
C LEU A 376 29.37 -20.36 12.64
N ASN A 377 29.55 -19.12 12.22
CA ASN A 377 30.18 -18.05 12.99
C ASN A 377 29.22 -17.30 13.93
N SER A 378 27.98 -17.77 14.11
CA SER A 378 27.01 -17.16 15.00
C SER A 378 27.12 -17.69 16.43
N LYS A 379 26.60 -16.89 17.41
CA LYS A 379 26.52 -17.31 18.84
C LYS A 379 25.73 -18.62 19.03
N SER A 380 24.77 -18.91 18.17
CA SER A 380 23.87 -20.09 18.20
C SER A 380 24.15 -21.02 17.00
N ALA A 381 25.39 -21.25 16.66
CA ALA A 381 25.81 -21.92 15.44
C ALA A 381 25.11 -23.27 15.19
N LEU A 382 25.02 -24.15 16.21
CA LEU A 382 24.34 -25.45 16.05
C LEU A 382 22.89 -25.33 15.66
N LEU A 383 22.10 -24.46 16.36
CA LEU A 383 20.68 -24.27 16.12
C LEU A 383 20.43 -23.66 14.75
N LEU A 384 21.17 -22.60 14.41
CA LEU A 384 20.96 -21.88 13.15
C LEU A 384 21.44 -22.68 11.93
N THR A 385 22.52 -23.43 12.06
CA THR A 385 22.99 -24.33 10.99
C THR A 385 22.02 -25.50 10.79
N ALA A 386 21.50 -26.10 11.87
CA ALA A 386 20.46 -27.13 11.77
C ALA A 386 19.18 -26.58 11.12
N LEU A 387 18.74 -25.40 11.51
CA LEU A 387 17.62 -24.70 10.88
C LEU A 387 17.86 -24.46 9.39
N LEU A 388 19.06 -24.01 9.01
CA LEU A 388 19.45 -23.78 7.62
C LEU A 388 19.39 -25.10 6.82
N ILE A 389 19.96 -26.19 7.32
CA ILE A 389 19.94 -27.50 6.64
C ILE A 389 18.50 -27.96 6.41
N ILE A 390 17.65 -27.90 7.44
CA ILE A 390 16.29 -28.41 7.36
C ILE A 390 15.46 -27.54 6.40
N ALA A 391 15.42 -26.24 6.59
CA ALA A 391 14.59 -25.35 5.80
C ALA A 391 15.05 -25.25 4.34
N ASN A 392 16.38 -25.11 4.11
CA ASN A 392 16.92 -25.10 2.75
C ASN A 392 16.81 -26.47 2.07
N GLY A 393 16.83 -27.56 2.84
CA GLY A 393 16.54 -28.91 2.34
C GLY A 393 15.16 -29.04 1.71
N PHE A 394 14.11 -28.49 2.35
CA PHE A 394 12.77 -28.44 1.77
C PHE A 394 12.70 -27.57 0.50
N VAL A 395 13.34 -26.41 0.51
CA VAL A 395 13.39 -25.51 -0.67
C VAL A 395 14.12 -26.17 -1.84
N THR A 396 15.28 -26.77 -1.58
CA THR A 396 16.08 -27.49 -2.58
C THR A 396 15.33 -28.72 -3.11
N ALA A 397 14.61 -29.47 -2.25
CA ALA A 397 13.76 -30.58 -2.67
C ALA A 397 12.66 -30.15 -3.64
N CYS A 398 12.08 -28.93 -3.48
CA CYS A 398 11.14 -28.37 -4.45
C CYS A 398 11.80 -28.14 -5.81
N ALA A 399 13.02 -27.57 -5.83
CA ALA A 399 13.75 -27.37 -7.06
C ALA A 399 14.08 -28.68 -7.78
N LEU A 400 14.55 -29.69 -7.04
CA LEU A 400 14.82 -31.04 -7.58
C LEU A 400 13.54 -31.69 -8.13
N THR A 401 12.40 -31.54 -7.43
CA THR A 401 11.13 -32.11 -7.88
C THR A 401 10.64 -31.45 -9.20
N ILE A 402 10.71 -30.13 -9.30
CA ILE A 402 10.35 -29.41 -10.52
C ILE A 402 11.29 -29.81 -11.66
N GLY A 403 12.60 -29.83 -11.41
CA GLY A 403 13.62 -30.23 -12.39
C GLY A 403 13.39 -31.65 -12.90
N TRP A 404 13.14 -32.57 -12.00
CA TRP A 404 12.84 -33.98 -12.37
C TRP A 404 11.59 -34.08 -13.25
N SER A 405 10.53 -33.35 -12.91
CA SER A 405 9.29 -33.35 -13.68
C SER A 405 9.49 -32.85 -15.12
N ILE A 406 10.47 -31.97 -15.37
CA ILE A 406 10.79 -31.43 -16.69
C ILE A 406 11.76 -32.33 -17.47
N LEU A 407 12.73 -32.95 -16.79
CA LEU A 407 13.81 -33.72 -17.40
C LEU A 407 13.48 -35.19 -17.62
N LYS A 408 12.51 -35.75 -16.87
CA LYS A 408 12.14 -37.18 -16.95
C LYS A 408 11.78 -37.59 -18.38
N PRO A 409 12.42 -38.63 -18.94
CA PRO A 409 12.07 -39.14 -20.24
C PRO A 409 10.65 -39.70 -20.25
N LYS A 410 9.84 -39.26 -21.20
CA LYS A 410 8.40 -39.58 -21.25
C LYS A 410 8.11 -40.73 -22.18
N LYS A 411 7.31 -41.69 -21.78
CA LYS A 411 6.79 -42.73 -22.66
C LYS A 411 5.83 -42.07 -23.66
N LYS A 412 6.14 -42.20 -24.96
CA LYS A 412 5.32 -41.69 -26.07
C LYS A 412 3.89 -42.23 -25.99
N LYS A 413 2.99 -41.54 -25.33
CA LYS A 413 1.53 -41.76 -25.52
C LYS A 413 1.13 -40.98 -26.77
N ARG A 414 0.81 -41.72 -27.83
CA ARG A 414 0.22 -41.20 -29.10
C ARG A 414 -1.10 -40.46 -28.76
N LYS A 415 -1.07 -39.18 -28.46
CA LYS A 415 -2.23 -38.29 -28.53
C LYS A 415 -2.01 -37.26 -29.62
N LYS A 416 -2.92 -37.28 -30.62
CA LYS A 416 -2.98 -36.51 -31.84
C LYS A 416 -3.23 -34.99 -31.69
N HIS A 417 -2.72 -34.30 -30.68
CA HIS A 417 -2.67 -32.84 -30.61
C HIS A 417 -1.23 -32.41 -30.30
N SER A 418 -0.40 -32.45 -31.34
CA SER A 418 0.87 -31.73 -31.34
C SER A 418 0.54 -30.24 -31.41
N LEU A 419 0.47 -29.58 -30.26
CA LEU A 419 0.69 -28.15 -30.19
C LEU A 419 2.07 -27.90 -30.82
N SER A 420 2.14 -27.01 -31.80
CA SER A 420 3.38 -26.64 -32.52
C SER A 420 4.49 -26.37 -31.48
N PRO A 421 5.71 -26.91 -31.71
CA PRO A 421 6.82 -26.63 -30.80
C PRO A 421 6.99 -25.12 -30.69
N VAL A 422 7.07 -24.61 -29.44
CA VAL A 422 7.42 -23.21 -29.22
C VAL A 422 8.72 -22.95 -29.96
N SER A 423 8.75 -21.93 -30.79
CA SER A 423 9.97 -21.54 -31.52
C SER A 423 11.14 -21.44 -30.53
N ASN A 424 12.30 -21.98 -30.86
CA ASN A 424 13.46 -22.10 -29.97
C ASN A 424 13.94 -20.79 -29.36
N PHE A 425 13.57 -19.63 -29.90
CA PHE A 425 13.85 -18.32 -29.39
C PHE A 425 12.58 -17.46 -29.40
N SER A 426 11.69 -17.66 -28.45
CA SER A 426 10.52 -16.78 -28.28
C SER A 426 10.80 -15.68 -27.26
N LEU A 427 10.17 -14.51 -27.44
CA LEU A 427 10.17 -13.42 -26.46
C LEU A 427 9.64 -13.84 -25.09
N LEU A 428 9.07 -15.04 -24.97
CA LEU A 428 8.61 -15.63 -23.72
C LEU A 428 9.77 -16.25 -22.92
N THR A 429 10.69 -16.96 -23.59
CA THR A 429 11.78 -17.70 -22.93
C THR A 429 13.09 -16.91 -22.85
N PHE A 430 13.31 -15.98 -23.78
CA PHE A 430 14.53 -15.20 -23.89
C PHE A 430 14.87 -14.41 -22.61
N PRO A 431 13.94 -13.66 -21.98
CA PRO A 431 14.23 -12.94 -20.73
C PRO A 431 14.63 -13.86 -19.58
N ALA A 432 13.97 -15.00 -19.44
CA ALA A 432 14.29 -15.98 -18.41
C ALA A 432 15.69 -16.60 -18.61
N LEU A 433 16.08 -16.85 -19.86
CA LEU A 433 17.40 -17.37 -20.20
C LEU A 433 18.52 -16.37 -19.90
N ILE A 434 18.31 -15.08 -20.22
CA ILE A 434 19.27 -14.00 -19.89
C ILE A 434 19.55 -13.98 -18.39
N LEU A 435 18.49 -14.03 -17.54
CA LEU A 435 18.68 -14.02 -16.08
C LEU A 435 19.47 -15.24 -15.58
N GLY A 436 19.26 -16.42 -16.19
CA GLY A 436 20.05 -17.61 -15.89
C GLY A 436 21.53 -17.46 -16.29
N ILE A 437 21.80 -16.88 -17.45
CA ILE A 437 23.18 -16.60 -17.93
C ILE A 437 23.86 -15.54 -17.04
N LEU A 438 23.15 -14.48 -16.66
CA LEU A 438 23.67 -13.47 -15.74
C LEU A 438 24.06 -14.09 -14.38
N GLY A 439 23.33 -15.11 -13.92
CA GLY A 439 23.70 -15.85 -12.70
C GLY A 439 25.03 -16.57 -12.83
N ILE A 440 25.40 -17.05 -14.04
CA ILE A 440 26.73 -17.65 -14.32
C ILE A 440 27.79 -16.54 -14.38
N ILE A 441 27.54 -15.48 -15.14
CA ILE A 441 28.50 -14.36 -15.31
C ILE A 441 28.85 -13.76 -13.94
N PHE A 442 27.85 -13.47 -13.12
CA PHE A 442 28.06 -12.92 -11.78
C PHE A 442 28.73 -13.90 -10.82
N GLY A 443 28.61 -15.21 -11.07
CA GLY A 443 29.28 -16.22 -10.27
C GLY A 443 30.74 -16.43 -10.68
N VAL A 444 31.02 -16.52 -11.99
CA VAL A 444 32.40 -16.73 -12.51
C VAL A 444 33.23 -15.45 -12.34
N LEU A 445 32.64 -14.29 -12.62
CA LEU A 445 33.29 -12.98 -12.48
C LEU A 445 32.85 -12.29 -11.18
N ALA A 446 32.77 -13.04 -10.08
CA ALA A 446 32.25 -12.50 -8.83
C ALA A 446 33.13 -11.38 -8.26
N GLN A 447 34.46 -11.53 -8.33
CA GLN A 447 35.42 -10.54 -7.84
C GLN A 447 35.49 -9.30 -8.74
N GLU A 448 35.32 -9.44 -10.05
CA GLU A 448 35.41 -8.34 -11.00
C GLU A 448 34.11 -7.55 -11.17
N ILE A 449 32.96 -8.17 -10.97
CA ILE A 449 31.67 -7.54 -11.23
C ILE A 449 30.82 -7.43 -9.95
N THR A 450 30.61 -8.55 -9.24
CA THR A 450 29.64 -8.58 -8.13
C THR A 450 30.22 -7.91 -6.89
N GLU A 451 31.49 -8.13 -6.61
CA GLU A 451 32.20 -7.56 -5.45
C GLU A 451 32.25 -6.03 -5.49
N PRO A 452 32.67 -5.36 -6.59
CA PRO A 452 32.66 -3.90 -6.65
C PRO A 452 31.29 -3.29 -6.46
N ILE A 453 30.24 -3.91 -7.00
CA ILE A 453 28.85 -3.44 -6.86
C ILE A 453 28.37 -3.50 -5.39
N LEU A 454 28.80 -4.50 -4.64
CA LEU A 454 28.35 -4.74 -3.26
C LEU A 454 29.28 -4.14 -2.20
N ALA A 455 30.56 -3.89 -2.53
CA ALA A 455 31.59 -3.52 -1.56
C ALA A 455 31.21 -2.29 -0.75
N GLU A 456 30.86 -1.20 -1.41
CA GLU A 456 30.51 0.06 -0.74
C GLU A 456 29.24 -0.07 0.12
N ALA A 457 28.21 -0.79 -0.36
CA ALA A 457 27.00 -1.05 0.43
C ALA A 457 27.31 -1.86 1.69
N TYR A 458 28.22 -2.84 1.58
CA TYR A 458 28.66 -3.63 2.72
C TYR A 458 29.48 -2.80 3.73
N PHE A 459 30.43 -1.98 3.25
CA PHE A 459 31.21 -1.08 4.10
C PHE A 459 30.34 -0.10 4.88
N ASN A 460 29.38 0.52 4.21
CA ASN A 460 28.47 1.48 4.84
C ASN A 460 27.59 0.86 5.93
N LEU A 461 27.24 -0.44 5.80
CA LEU A 461 26.41 -1.14 6.79
C LEU A 461 27.19 -1.62 8.02
N ILE A 462 28.43 -2.05 7.83
CA ILE A 462 29.22 -2.74 8.89
C ILE A 462 30.27 -1.83 9.50
N ALA A 463 30.66 -0.75 8.84
CA ALA A 463 31.77 0.14 9.24
C ALA A 463 33.07 -0.64 9.57
N SER A 464 33.42 -1.65 8.75
CA SER A 464 34.54 -2.57 8.98
C SER A 464 35.43 -2.63 7.75
N ASP A 465 36.75 -2.60 7.95
CA ASP A 465 37.76 -2.70 6.90
C ASP A 465 37.91 -4.12 6.29
N LYS A 466 37.00 -5.03 6.58
CA LYS A 466 37.04 -6.39 6.03
C LYS A 466 36.60 -6.39 4.57
N GLU A 467 37.50 -6.85 3.70
CA GLU A 467 37.21 -7.06 2.28
C GLU A 467 36.03 -8.03 2.06
N LEU A 468 35.29 -7.81 1.01
CA LEU A 468 34.13 -8.65 0.69
C LEU A 468 34.55 -10.07 0.29
N ASP A 469 35.65 -10.23 -0.38
CA ASP A 469 36.28 -11.48 -0.89
C ASP A 469 35.24 -12.52 -1.38
N LEU A 470 34.78 -12.35 -2.62
CA LEU A 470 33.79 -13.23 -3.25
C LEU A 470 34.48 -14.25 -4.18
N LYS A 471 35.07 -15.30 -3.62
CA LYS A 471 35.67 -16.38 -4.40
C LYS A 471 34.68 -17.48 -4.73
N LEU A 472 34.76 -18.03 -5.94
CA LEU A 472 33.92 -19.15 -6.36
C LEU A 472 34.25 -20.45 -5.61
N TRP A 473 35.49 -20.64 -5.20
CA TRP A 473 35.94 -21.87 -4.57
C TRP A 473 36.88 -21.59 -3.40
N HIS A 474 36.50 -22.07 -2.21
CA HIS A 474 37.29 -21.93 -0.97
C HIS A 474 37.88 -23.26 -0.48
N GLY A 475 38.00 -24.28 -1.35
CA GLY A 475 38.45 -25.60 -0.98
C GLY A 475 37.42 -26.47 -0.30
N PHE A 476 37.83 -27.64 0.18
CA PHE A 476 36.96 -28.55 0.95
C PHE A 476 36.95 -28.11 2.41
N ASN A 477 36.02 -27.22 2.72
CA ASN A 477 35.81 -26.70 4.07
C ASN A 477 34.54 -27.30 4.72
N PHE A 478 34.31 -26.97 6.01
CA PHE A 478 33.13 -27.46 6.73
C PHE A 478 31.83 -26.94 6.13
N ALA A 479 31.80 -25.74 5.54
CA ALA A 479 30.65 -25.20 4.84
C ALA A 479 30.28 -26.05 3.62
N PHE A 480 31.25 -26.55 2.88
CA PHE A 480 31.03 -27.49 1.78
C PHE A 480 30.43 -28.82 2.25
N ALA A 481 30.88 -29.35 3.40
CA ALA A 481 30.30 -30.55 3.99
C ALA A 481 28.84 -30.36 4.39
N VAL A 482 28.49 -29.23 5.03
CA VAL A 482 27.10 -28.85 5.36
C VAL A 482 26.27 -28.66 4.09
N SER A 483 26.81 -28.04 3.05
CA SER A 483 26.18 -27.88 1.73
C SER A 483 25.82 -29.24 1.11
N THR A 484 26.78 -30.19 1.15
CA THR A 484 26.56 -31.55 0.62
C THR A 484 25.54 -32.31 1.44
N ALA A 485 25.59 -32.24 2.79
CA ALA A 485 24.55 -32.80 3.66
C ALA A 485 23.14 -32.28 3.35
N THR A 486 23.05 -30.97 3.10
CA THR A 486 21.76 -30.36 2.69
C THR A 486 21.25 -30.92 1.36
N LEU A 487 22.14 -31.11 0.37
CA LEU A 487 21.77 -31.72 -0.92
C LEU A 487 21.32 -33.17 -0.79
N VAL A 488 22.00 -33.99 0.02
CA VAL A 488 21.60 -35.38 0.29
C VAL A 488 20.23 -35.43 0.97
N PHE A 489 20.02 -34.58 1.98
CA PHE A 489 18.74 -34.47 2.66
C PHE A 489 17.62 -34.00 1.70
N ALA A 490 17.89 -33.03 0.85
CA ALA A 490 16.94 -32.57 -0.17
C ALA A 490 16.60 -33.65 -1.20
N ALA A 491 17.59 -34.44 -1.64
CA ALA A 491 17.35 -35.57 -2.54
C ALA A 491 16.48 -36.65 -1.89
N PHE A 492 16.74 -36.97 -0.63
CA PHE A 492 15.88 -37.87 0.15
C PHE A 492 14.42 -37.36 0.22
N LEU A 493 14.24 -36.09 0.56
CA LEU A 493 12.91 -35.47 0.58
C LEU A 493 12.22 -35.50 -0.80
N ALA A 494 12.94 -35.22 -1.88
CA ALA A 494 12.40 -35.19 -3.24
C ALA A 494 11.94 -36.61 -3.69
N ILE A 495 12.72 -37.64 -3.40
CA ILE A 495 12.42 -39.03 -3.74
C ILE A 495 11.16 -39.50 -2.97
N TYR A 496 11.12 -39.25 -1.68
CA TYR A 496 10.03 -39.72 -0.81
C TYR A 496 8.88 -38.73 -0.68
N ARG A 497 8.85 -37.65 -1.47
CA ARG A 497 7.85 -36.57 -1.39
C ARG A 497 6.40 -37.09 -1.30
N LYS A 498 6.03 -38.00 -2.20
CA LYS A 498 4.65 -38.55 -2.24
C LYS A 498 4.26 -39.30 -0.97
N SER A 499 5.19 -39.94 -0.29
CA SER A 499 4.96 -40.64 0.97
C SER A 499 4.91 -39.68 2.14
N ILE A 500 5.84 -38.73 2.19
CA ILE A 500 5.98 -37.73 3.25
C ILE A 500 4.75 -36.81 3.29
N THR A 501 4.28 -36.34 2.14
CA THR A 501 3.10 -35.42 2.07
C THR A 501 1.78 -36.11 2.48
N LYS A 502 1.73 -37.44 2.55
CA LYS A 502 0.58 -38.20 3.04
C LYS A 502 0.60 -38.48 4.54
N LEU A 503 1.68 -38.16 5.24
CA LEU A 503 1.78 -38.36 6.69
C LEU A 503 0.77 -37.46 7.42
N LYS A 504 -0.07 -38.08 8.25
CA LYS A 504 -1.12 -37.40 9.03
C LYS A 504 -0.57 -36.25 9.89
N ILE A 505 0.65 -36.41 10.42
CA ILE A 505 1.33 -35.38 11.23
C ILE A 505 1.56 -34.11 10.43
N ILE A 506 1.98 -34.19 9.17
CA ILE A 506 2.21 -33.03 8.33
C ILE A 506 0.88 -32.35 7.98
N LEU A 507 -0.16 -33.12 7.70
CA LEU A 507 -1.50 -32.62 7.42
C LEU A 507 -2.12 -31.92 8.66
N SER A 508 -1.92 -32.49 9.86
CA SER A 508 -2.41 -31.85 11.09
C SER A 508 -1.62 -30.59 11.47
N LEU A 509 -0.32 -30.55 11.24
CA LEU A 509 0.50 -29.34 11.41
C LEU A 509 0.10 -28.25 10.41
N GLU A 510 -0.22 -28.62 9.17
CA GLU A 510 -0.74 -27.69 8.18
C GLU A 510 -2.08 -27.08 8.63
N GLU A 511 -2.99 -27.89 9.15
CA GLU A 511 -4.30 -27.40 9.62
C GLU A 511 -4.20 -26.53 10.88
N LEU A 512 -3.35 -26.89 11.84
CA LEU A 512 -3.29 -26.25 13.15
C LEU A 512 -2.41 -24.97 13.15
N PHE A 513 -1.21 -25.03 12.57
CA PHE A 513 -0.20 -23.96 12.70
C PHE A 513 0.11 -23.24 11.39
N LEU A 514 -0.11 -23.88 10.25
CA LEU A 514 0.36 -23.37 8.99
C LEU A 514 -0.73 -22.63 8.19
N ASN A 515 -1.99 -22.69 8.61
CA ASN A 515 -3.08 -22.11 7.83
C ASN A 515 -3.39 -20.64 8.21
N GLY A 516 -2.37 -19.76 8.13
CA GLY A 516 -2.54 -18.31 8.36
C GLY A 516 -3.66 -17.68 7.53
N GLN A 517 -4.07 -18.33 6.45
CA GLN A 517 -5.21 -17.93 5.63
C GLN A 517 -6.54 -18.03 6.38
N LYS A 518 -6.80 -19.14 7.08
CA LYS A 518 -8.02 -19.31 7.88
C LYS A 518 -8.08 -18.27 9.00
N TYR A 519 -6.93 -17.98 9.65
CA TYR A 519 -6.85 -16.97 10.70
C TYR A 519 -7.12 -15.57 10.17
N PHE A 520 -6.51 -15.21 9.04
CA PHE A 520 -6.76 -13.93 8.40
C PHE A 520 -8.23 -13.76 8.01
N ASP A 521 -8.81 -14.78 7.35
CA ASP A 521 -10.23 -14.75 6.94
C ASP A 521 -11.15 -14.66 8.16
N PHE A 522 -10.82 -15.36 9.26
CA PHE A 522 -11.55 -15.29 10.53
C PHE A 522 -11.48 -13.86 11.12
N VAL A 523 -10.29 -13.27 11.19
CA VAL A 523 -10.11 -11.89 11.72
C VAL A 523 -10.89 -10.89 10.87
N VAL A 524 -10.76 -10.95 9.54
CA VAL A 524 -11.48 -10.05 8.62
C VAL A 524 -12.99 -10.24 8.74
N TYR A 525 -13.46 -11.49 8.83
CA TYR A 525 -14.88 -11.79 9.03
C TYR A 525 -15.40 -11.23 10.36
N ARG A 526 -14.69 -11.46 11.46
CA ARG A 526 -15.06 -10.93 12.79
C ARG A 526 -15.03 -9.40 12.83
N PHE A 527 -13.99 -8.80 12.27
CA PHE A 527 -13.91 -7.35 12.16
C PHE A 527 -15.04 -6.75 11.31
N SER A 528 -15.32 -7.36 10.16
CA SER A 528 -16.44 -6.97 9.32
C SER A 528 -17.79 -7.11 10.03
N ALA A 529 -17.98 -8.18 10.82
CA ALA A 529 -19.19 -8.37 11.63
C ALA A 529 -19.30 -7.30 12.72
N LEU A 530 -18.21 -6.97 13.42
CA LEU A 530 -18.16 -5.89 14.40
C LEU A 530 -18.46 -4.53 13.76
N CYS A 531 -17.85 -4.23 12.61
CA CYS A 531 -18.15 -3.00 11.87
C CYS A 531 -19.62 -2.93 11.45
N LYS A 532 -20.21 -4.06 11.02
CA LYS A 532 -21.62 -4.13 10.66
C LYS A 532 -22.53 -3.87 11.87
N ILE A 533 -22.20 -4.41 13.03
CA ILE A 533 -22.92 -4.16 14.28
C ILE A 533 -22.79 -2.68 14.66
N ALA A 534 -21.56 -2.13 14.68
CA ALA A 534 -21.33 -0.73 14.98
C ALA A 534 -22.06 0.19 14.00
N THR A 535 -21.95 -0.08 12.70
CA THR A 535 -22.66 0.67 11.67
C THR A 535 -24.18 0.60 11.85
N SER A 536 -24.74 -0.57 12.18
CA SER A 536 -26.19 -0.70 12.40
C SER A 536 -26.67 0.05 13.64
N TYR A 537 -25.77 0.24 14.63
CA TYR A 537 -26.07 1.02 15.82
C TYR A 537 -26.05 2.53 15.54
N PHE A 538 -25.01 3.02 14.84
CA PHE A 538 -24.88 4.45 14.53
C PHE A 538 -25.70 4.88 13.28
N GLN A 539 -25.95 3.99 12.34
CA GLN A 539 -26.66 4.26 11.10
C GLN A 539 -28.00 3.51 11.11
N THR A 540 -28.97 4.06 11.83
CA THR A 540 -30.33 3.49 11.96
C THR A 540 -31.13 3.56 10.65
N GLY A 541 -30.69 4.38 9.68
CA GLY A 541 -31.42 4.66 8.44
C GLY A 541 -32.59 5.62 8.61
N LYS A 542 -32.84 6.10 9.82
CA LYS A 542 -33.91 7.08 10.13
C LYS A 542 -33.32 8.47 10.18
N LEU A 543 -33.78 9.36 9.31
CA LEU A 543 -33.31 10.76 9.26
C LEU A 543 -33.47 11.48 10.60
N THR A 544 -34.56 11.16 11.33
CA THR A 544 -34.81 11.73 12.66
C THR A 544 -33.70 11.47 13.65
N ASP A 545 -33.14 10.26 13.68
CA ASP A 545 -32.06 9.87 14.62
C ASP A 545 -30.76 10.63 14.31
N TYR A 546 -30.48 10.83 13.01
CA TYR A 546 -29.32 11.62 12.58
C TYR A 546 -29.47 13.11 12.92
N LEU A 547 -30.66 13.68 12.71
CA LEU A 547 -30.92 15.06 13.09
C LEU A 547 -30.76 15.25 14.62
N VAL A 548 -31.32 14.34 15.42
CA VAL A 548 -31.20 14.38 16.88
C VAL A 548 -29.71 14.33 17.30
N LEU A 549 -28.93 13.44 16.71
CA LEU A 549 -27.49 13.33 17.05
C LEU A 549 -26.72 14.59 16.65
N ASN A 550 -26.96 15.13 15.46
CA ASN A 550 -26.33 16.36 14.99
C ASN A 550 -26.67 17.55 15.90
N PHE A 551 -27.94 17.63 16.31
CA PHE A 551 -28.39 18.69 17.19
C PHE A 551 -27.82 18.56 18.62
N ILE A 552 -27.69 17.36 19.14
CA ILE A 552 -27.00 17.14 20.43
C ILE A 552 -25.53 17.55 20.33
N ALA A 553 -24.82 17.13 19.27
CA ALA A 553 -23.44 17.50 19.07
C ALA A 553 -23.26 19.04 18.97
N LEU A 554 -24.14 19.70 18.22
CA LEU A 554 -24.16 21.16 18.12
C LEU A 554 -24.39 21.81 19.49
N ALA A 555 -25.38 21.36 20.25
CA ALA A 555 -25.68 21.88 21.58
C ALA A 555 -24.48 21.70 22.55
N CYS A 556 -23.76 20.56 22.46
CA CYS A 556 -22.54 20.35 23.26
C CYS A 556 -21.42 21.34 22.90
N VAL A 557 -21.18 21.56 21.60
CA VAL A 557 -20.17 22.53 21.14
C VAL A 557 -20.49 23.94 21.63
N LEU A 558 -21.78 24.34 21.50
CA LEU A 558 -22.27 25.63 21.93
C LEU A 558 -22.16 25.80 23.47
N ALA A 559 -22.48 24.76 24.22
CA ALA A 559 -22.36 24.77 25.69
C ALA A 559 -20.89 24.89 26.14
N VAL A 560 -19.96 24.18 25.49
CA VAL A 560 -18.53 24.31 25.77
C VAL A 560 -18.06 25.73 25.47
N GLY A 561 -18.42 26.28 24.31
CA GLY A 561 -18.10 27.67 23.96
C GLY A 561 -18.64 28.68 24.99
N ALA A 562 -19.85 28.48 25.46
CA ALA A 562 -20.44 29.31 26.50
C ALA A 562 -19.70 29.25 27.86
N VAL A 563 -19.25 28.07 28.27
CA VAL A 563 -18.53 27.88 29.55
C VAL A 563 -17.09 28.44 29.48
N THR A 564 -16.43 28.27 28.34
CA THR A 564 -15.03 28.74 28.18
C THR A 564 -14.91 30.27 28.08
N HIS A 565 -15.96 30.95 27.65
CA HIS A 565 -15.98 32.41 27.44
C HIS A 565 -16.90 33.14 28.44
N SER A 566 -17.09 32.60 29.64
CA SER A 566 -18.04 33.11 30.66
C SER A 566 -17.60 34.37 31.41
N ASN A 567 -17.40 35.47 30.67
CA ASN A 567 -17.45 36.80 31.29
C ASN A 567 -18.85 37.40 31.08
N PHE A 568 -19.86 36.83 31.75
CA PHE A 568 -21.26 37.24 31.57
C PHE A 568 -21.63 38.42 32.47
N ASP A 569 -21.71 39.64 31.93
CA ASP A 569 -22.26 40.80 32.62
C ASP A 569 -23.62 41.22 32.01
N MET A 570 -24.70 41.07 32.76
CA MET A 570 -26.07 41.32 32.33
C MET A 570 -26.45 42.81 32.20
N LYS A 571 -25.54 43.76 32.42
CA LYS A 571 -25.90 45.18 32.62
C LYS A 571 -26.24 45.97 31.33
N ASN A 572 -25.98 45.48 30.13
CA ASN A 572 -26.18 46.23 28.88
C ASN A 572 -27.00 45.46 27.85
N ILE A 573 -28.26 45.23 28.10
CA ILE A 573 -29.18 44.69 27.07
C ILE A 573 -29.68 45.87 26.21
N ILE A 574 -29.27 45.88 24.96
CA ILE A 574 -29.75 46.82 23.94
C ILE A 574 -31.08 46.27 23.41
N PHE A 575 -32.17 47.01 23.53
CA PHE A 575 -33.46 46.65 22.99
C PHE A 575 -33.42 46.81 21.45
N PRO A 576 -33.96 45.84 20.69
CA PRO A 576 -33.97 45.89 19.21
C PRO A 576 -34.83 47.04 18.69
N SER A 577 -34.48 47.56 17.50
CA SER A 577 -35.30 48.56 16.81
C SER A 577 -36.70 47.97 16.44
N GLU A 578 -37.71 48.84 16.30
CA GLU A 578 -39.08 48.41 15.96
C GLU A 578 -39.09 47.58 14.66
N ALA A 579 -38.28 47.89 13.69
CA ALA A 579 -38.17 47.15 12.44
C ALA A 579 -37.59 45.73 12.61
N LEU A 580 -36.62 45.53 13.54
CA LEU A 580 -36.11 44.20 13.91
C LEU A 580 -37.18 43.34 14.59
N LEU A 581 -38.11 43.93 15.34
CA LEU A 581 -39.25 43.24 15.94
C LEU A 581 -40.18 42.72 14.87
N ILE A 582 -40.41 43.46 13.76
CA ILE A 582 -41.25 43.01 12.64
C ILE A 582 -40.59 41.76 11.99
N GLY A 583 -39.28 41.79 11.74
CA GLY A 583 -38.58 40.64 11.20
C GLY A 583 -38.67 39.41 12.11
N ALA A 584 -38.49 39.59 13.41
CA ALA A 584 -38.61 38.52 14.40
C ALA A 584 -40.06 37.94 14.45
N LEU A 585 -41.06 38.79 14.43
CA LEU A 585 -42.45 38.35 14.40
C LEU A 585 -42.79 37.54 13.13
N LEU A 586 -42.30 37.94 11.96
CA LEU A 586 -42.46 37.17 10.72
C LEU A 586 -41.79 35.78 10.81
N ILE A 587 -40.59 35.70 11.37
CA ILE A 587 -39.91 34.43 11.60
C ILE A 587 -40.67 33.52 12.55
N ILE A 588 -41.14 34.05 13.67
CA ILE A 588 -41.95 33.31 14.65
C ILE A 588 -43.25 32.85 14.02
N ALA A 589 -43.99 33.74 13.34
CA ALA A 589 -45.25 33.40 12.67
C ALA A 589 -45.05 32.30 11.62
N GLY A 590 -44.02 32.43 10.77
CA GLY A 590 -43.69 31.39 9.78
C GLY A 590 -43.35 30.06 10.45
N SER A 591 -42.56 30.08 11.52
CA SER A 591 -42.19 28.88 12.29
C SER A 591 -43.40 28.19 12.93
N VAL A 592 -44.34 28.95 13.49
CA VAL A 592 -45.58 28.42 14.07
C VAL A 592 -46.50 27.85 12.99
N ILE A 593 -46.61 28.51 11.85
CA ILE A 593 -47.43 28.03 10.72
C ILE A 593 -46.88 26.74 10.14
N ILE A 594 -45.56 26.61 9.99
CA ILE A 594 -44.92 25.38 9.47
C ILE A 594 -45.17 24.19 10.38
N LEU A 595 -45.08 24.38 11.69
CA LEU A 595 -45.33 23.34 12.69
C LEU A 595 -46.76 22.80 12.68
N ASN A 596 -47.74 23.66 12.31
CA ASN A 596 -49.17 23.33 12.31
C ASN A 596 -49.73 23.05 10.91
N SER A 597 -48.92 23.07 9.87
CA SER A 597 -49.37 22.94 8.48
C SER A 597 -49.31 21.50 8.01
N ASP A 598 -50.49 20.91 7.71
CA ASP A 598 -50.63 19.59 7.06
C ASP A 598 -50.50 19.63 5.52
N SER A 599 -50.46 20.84 4.94
CA SER A 599 -50.39 21.03 3.50
C SER A 599 -48.98 21.40 3.00
N ARG A 600 -48.56 20.81 1.87
CA ARG A 600 -47.27 21.16 1.23
C ARG A 600 -47.17 22.64 0.89
N ALA A 601 -48.26 23.20 0.35
CA ALA A 601 -48.31 24.61 0.01
C ALA A 601 -48.14 25.49 1.25
N GLY A 602 -48.83 25.15 2.36
CA GLY A 602 -48.69 25.85 3.63
C GLY A 602 -47.24 25.79 4.17
N GLY A 603 -46.61 24.62 4.10
CA GLY A 603 -45.18 24.46 4.51
C GLY A 603 -44.23 25.31 3.66
N ILE A 604 -44.41 25.34 2.34
CA ILE A 604 -43.58 26.15 1.43
C ILE A 604 -43.79 27.64 1.67
N LEU A 605 -45.04 28.05 1.87
CA LEU A 605 -45.38 29.45 2.11
C LEU A 605 -44.86 29.95 3.48
N SER A 606 -44.94 29.11 4.50
CA SER A 606 -44.37 29.42 5.80
C SER A 606 -42.86 29.52 5.80
N LEU A 607 -42.17 28.69 5.01
CA LEU A 607 -40.70 28.80 4.83
C LEU A 607 -40.37 30.15 4.17
N ALA A 608 -41.09 30.54 3.12
CA ALA A 608 -40.90 31.84 2.49
C ALA A 608 -41.15 33.02 3.45
N LEU A 609 -42.10 32.88 4.37
CA LEU A 609 -42.32 33.90 5.40
C LEU A 609 -41.16 34.04 6.37
N VAL A 610 -40.51 32.91 6.75
CA VAL A 610 -39.28 32.91 7.54
C VAL A 610 -38.14 33.57 6.78
N GLY A 611 -37.97 33.24 5.50
CA GLY A 611 -36.97 33.85 4.63
C GLY A 611 -37.14 35.37 4.48
N LEU A 612 -38.36 35.82 4.33
CA LEU A 612 -38.68 37.25 4.28
C LEU A 612 -38.38 37.95 5.63
N GLY A 613 -38.68 37.28 6.74
CA GLY A 613 -38.36 37.79 8.08
C GLY A 613 -36.83 37.92 8.28
N THR A 614 -36.05 36.94 7.85
CA THR A 614 -34.60 37.01 7.91
C THR A 614 -34.01 38.10 7.02
N THR A 615 -34.59 38.34 5.86
CA THR A 615 -34.21 39.45 4.99
C THR A 615 -34.43 40.80 5.68
N VAL A 616 -35.55 41.00 6.35
CA VAL A 616 -35.84 42.21 7.12
C VAL A 616 -34.78 42.41 8.22
N VAL A 617 -34.42 41.34 8.93
CA VAL A 617 -33.35 41.39 9.95
C VAL A 617 -32.01 41.81 9.32
N PHE A 618 -31.63 41.28 8.17
CA PHE A 618 -30.39 41.67 7.49
C PHE A 618 -30.37 43.14 7.05
N VAL A 619 -31.50 43.62 6.49
CA VAL A 619 -31.63 45.05 6.12
C VAL A 619 -31.49 45.94 7.35
N CYS A 620 -32.17 45.61 8.45
CA CYS A 620 -32.10 46.37 9.69
C CYS A 620 -30.71 46.31 10.36
N SER A 621 -29.93 45.28 10.09
CA SER A 621 -28.55 45.10 10.56
C SER A 621 -27.54 45.73 9.62
N SER A 622 -27.95 46.52 8.64
CA SER A 622 -27.07 47.16 7.60
C SER A 622 -26.31 46.14 6.71
N ALA A 623 -26.78 44.89 6.64
CA ALA A 623 -26.17 43.84 5.84
C ALA A 623 -26.91 43.70 4.48
N ILE A 624 -26.82 44.72 3.65
CA ILE A 624 -27.57 44.85 2.39
C ILE A 624 -27.25 43.77 1.39
N ASP A 625 -25.96 43.38 1.26
CA ASP A 625 -25.51 42.32 0.35
C ASP A 625 -26.10 40.94 0.76
N LEU A 626 -26.14 40.66 2.05
CA LEU A 626 -26.75 39.44 2.57
C LEU A 626 -28.28 39.45 2.35
N ALA A 627 -28.94 40.60 2.50
CA ALA A 627 -30.37 40.72 2.26
C ALA A 627 -30.72 40.47 0.79
N LEU A 628 -29.96 41.01 -0.15
CA LEU A 628 -30.14 40.78 -1.59
C LEU A 628 -29.91 39.30 -1.96
N THR A 629 -28.86 38.68 -1.47
CA THR A 629 -28.60 37.27 -1.71
C THR A 629 -29.67 36.38 -1.10
N GLN A 630 -30.17 36.69 0.11
CA GLN A 630 -31.26 35.96 0.76
C GLN A 630 -32.55 36.03 -0.07
N ILE A 631 -32.97 37.17 -0.60
CA ILE A 631 -34.15 37.29 -1.42
C ILE A 631 -34.03 36.48 -2.70
N LEU A 632 -32.85 36.51 -3.36
CA LEU A 632 -32.61 35.77 -4.60
C LEU A 632 -32.64 34.26 -4.36
N VAL A 633 -31.95 33.78 -3.33
CA VAL A 633 -31.91 32.35 -2.98
C VAL A 633 -33.26 31.86 -2.53
N GLU A 634 -34.01 32.63 -1.71
CA GLU A 634 -35.34 32.28 -1.22
C GLU A 634 -36.32 32.15 -2.38
N THR A 635 -36.32 33.11 -3.31
CA THR A 635 -37.16 33.08 -4.48
C THR A 635 -36.88 31.85 -5.35
N LEU A 636 -35.61 31.56 -5.61
CA LEU A 636 -35.22 30.39 -6.39
C LEU A 636 -35.61 29.08 -5.69
N THR A 637 -35.36 28.99 -4.40
CA THR A 637 -35.70 27.81 -3.57
C THR A 637 -37.19 27.58 -3.53
N LEU A 638 -37.98 28.62 -3.38
CA LEU A 638 -39.46 28.57 -3.41
C LEU A 638 -39.96 27.98 -4.73
N VAL A 639 -39.46 28.48 -5.87
CA VAL A 639 -39.79 27.96 -7.20
C VAL A 639 -39.43 26.49 -7.33
N ILE A 640 -38.24 26.10 -6.92
CA ILE A 640 -37.77 24.70 -6.96
C ILE A 640 -38.65 23.79 -6.09
N PHE A 641 -38.98 24.21 -4.86
CA PHE A 641 -39.84 23.43 -3.98
C PHE A 641 -41.29 23.30 -4.51
N VAL A 642 -41.81 24.30 -5.14
CA VAL A 642 -43.13 24.21 -5.81
C VAL A 642 -43.11 23.17 -6.92
N PHE A 643 -42.08 23.18 -7.79
CA PHE A 643 -41.90 22.15 -8.82
C PHE A 643 -41.75 20.74 -8.27
N ILE A 644 -40.99 20.58 -7.20
CA ILE A 644 -40.81 19.27 -6.52
C ILE A 644 -42.16 18.82 -5.92
N ALA A 645 -42.87 19.71 -5.23
CA ALA A 645 -44.14 19.41 -4.59
C ALA A 645 -45.23 18.95 -5.57
N ILE A 646 -45.19 19.45 -6.82
CA ILE A 646 -46.10 19.02 -7.88
C ILE A 646 -45.77 17.59 -8.34
N LYS A 647 -44.49 17.22 -8.43
CA LYS A 647 -44.04 15.93 -8.97
C LYS A 647 -44.05 14.78 -7.95
N VAL A 648 -43.87 15.05 -6.66
CA VAL A 648 -43.78 14.02 -5.62
C VAL A 648 -45.16 13.53 -5.19
N PRO A 649 -45.46 12.21 -5.16
CA PRO A 649 -46.75 11.68 -4.72
C PRO A 649 -47.09 12.05 -3.27
N LYS A 650 -48.38 12.30 -3.00
CA LYS A 650 -48.86 12.71 -1.66
C LYS A 650 -48.53 11.71 -0.54
N LYS A 651 -48.40 10.43 -0.88
CA LYS A 651 -48.16 9.32 0.04
C LYS A 651 -46.79 9.41 0.81
N TYR A 652 -45.83 10.15 0.29
CA TYR A 652 -44.52 10.32 0.93
C TYR A 652 -44.47 11.43 2.00
N PHE A 653 -45.54 12.16 2.19
CA PHE A 653 -45.64 13.30 3.13
C PHE A 653 -46.55 13.05 4.32
N SER A 654 -47.02 11.82 4.54
CA SER A 654 -47.72 11.52 5.79
C SER A 654 -46.69 11.45 6.92
N ILE A 655 -46.50 12.55 7.59
CA ILE A 655 -45.70 12.61 8.82
C ILE A 655 -46.53 11.96 9.91
N GLY A 656 -46.22 10.71 10.24
CA GLY A 656 -46.60 10.13 11.51
C GLY A 656 -45.83 10.83 12.61
N ALA A 657 -46.33 11.95 13.07
CA ALA A 657 -45.68 12.69 14.14
C ALA A 657 -45.93 11.99 15.48
N SER A 658 -45.07 11.06 15.83
CA SER A 658 -44.81 10.83 17.25
C SER A 658 -43.68 11.75 17.69
N SER A 659 -43.98 12.99 18.02
CA SER A 659 -43.05 13.89 18.65
C SER A 659 -42.76 13.36 20.07
N SER A 660 -41.57 12.85 20.32
CA SER A 660 -41.21 12.42 21.68
C SER A 660 -40.86 13.65 22.53
N ALA A 661 -41.13 13.58 23.83
CA ALA A 661 -40.74 14.61 24.78
C ALA A 661 -39.25 14.98 24.66
N VAL A 662 -38.41 13.99 24.28
CA VAL A 662 -36.99 14.14 24.03
C VAL A 662 -36.70 15.10 22.86
N SER A 663 -37.49 15.01 21.77
CA SER A 663 -37.31 15.91 20.61
C SER A 663 -37.61 17.37 20.96
N HIS A 664 -38.64 17.61 21.77
CA HIS A 664 -38.99 18.95 22.25
C HIS A 664 -37.93 19.51 23.19
N PHE A 665 -37.41 18.68 24.10
CA PHE A 665 -36.32 19.08 25.00
C PHE A 665 -35.08 19.47 24.23
N ILE A 666 -34.68 18.69 23.22
CA ILE A 666 -33.52 18.96 22.37
C ILE A 666 -33.72 20.27 21.58
N ALA A 667 -34.87 20.47 21.00
CA ALA A 667 -35.20 21.70 20.27
C ALA A 667 -35.11 22.95 21.18
N LEU A 668 -35.62 22.85 22.39
CA LEU A 668 -35.54 23.93 23.38
C LEU A 668 -34.09 24.20 23.83
N LEU A 669 -33.34 23.15 24.07
CA LEU A 669 -31.94 23.29 24.45
C LEU A 669 -31.12 24.00 23.37
N ILE A 670 -31.32 23.63 22.11
CA ILE A 670 -30.61 24.22 20.96
C ILE A 670 -31.03 25.68 20.79
N GLY A 671 -32.35 25.97 20.83
CA GLY A 671 -32.85 27.34 20.74
C GLY A 671 -32.28 28.23 21.81
N ALA A 672 -32.26 27.76 23.08
CA ALA A 672 -31.66 28.47 24.21
C ALA A 672 -30.16 28.68 24.03
N SER A 673 -29.42 27.65 23.57
CA SER A 673 -27.96 27.73 23.31
C SER A 673 -27.62 28.76 22.23
N PHE A 674 -28.36 28.77 21.11
CA PHE A 674 -28.20 29.79 20.07
C PHE A 674 -28.53 31.19 20.52
N ALA A 675 -29.64 31.37 21.27
CA ALA A 675 -30.00 32.65 21.84
C ALA A 675 -28.91 33.19 22.77
N PHE A 676 -28.36 32.32 23.65
CA PHE A 676 -27.29 32.67 24.56
C PHE A 676 -26.01 33.07 23.82
N LEU A 677 -25.58 32.32 22.82
CA LEU A 677 -24.40 32.64 22.00
C LEU A 677 -24.57 33.91 21.20
N HIS A 678 -25.78 34.17 20.67
CA HIS A 678 -26.04 35.39 19.96
C HIS A 678 -25.98 36.62 20.90
N MET A 679 -26.46 36.48 22.12
CA MET A 679 -26.31 37.50 23.16
C MET A 679 -24.82 37.72 23.52
N MET A 680 -24.02 36.69 23.54
CA MET A 680 -22.55 36.83 23.78
C MET A 680 -21.85 37.51 22.61
N ALA A 681 -22.17 37.10 21.36
CA ALA A 681 -21.57 37.66 20.14
C ALA A 681 -21.87 39.18 19.99
N LEU A 682 -23.07 39.62 20.33
CA LEU A 682 -23.41 41.05 20.33
C LEU A 682 -22.58 41.93 21.28
N ARG A 683 -21.93 41.32 22.27
CA ARG A 683 -21.07 42.03 23.26
C ARG A 683 -19.61 42.10 22.87
N SER A 684 -19.12 41.23 21.99
CA SER A 684 -17.73 41.19 21.56
C SER A 684 -17.45 42.10 20.36
N GLN A 685 -18.16 43.22 20.19
CA GLN A 685 -17.97 44.17 19.12
C GLN A 685 -16.74 45.05 19.33
N GLU A 686 -15.58 44.44 19.59
CA GLU A 686 -14.30 45.14 19.39
C GLU A 686 -13.88 44.97 17.94
N SER A 687 -13.55 46.09 17.26
CA SER A 687 -12.97 46.05 15.91
C SER A 687 -11.68 45.24 15.98
N THR A 688 -11.64 44.11 15.28
CA THR A 688 -10.43 43.32 15.16
C THR A 688 -9.46 44.00 14.20
N GLU A 689 -8.15 43.85 14.36
CA GLU A 689 -7.11 44.35 13.45
C GLU A 689 -7.39 43.89 11.99
N ILE A 690 -7.95 42.70 11.81
CA ILE A 690 -8.34 42.15 10.51
C ILE A 690 -9.49 42.94 9.88
N SER A 691 -10.50 43.32 10.65
CA SER A 691 -11.64 44.11 10.18
C SER A 691 -11.18 45.50 9.73
N GLU A 692 -10.31 46.14 10.50
CA GLU A 692 -9.73 47.44 10.16
C GLU A 692 -8.85 47.36 8.93
N TYR A 693 -8.06 46.29 8.75
CA TYR A 693 -7.30 46.04 7.56
C TYR A 693 -8.19 45.95 6.30
N TYR A 694 -9.24 45.18 6.32
CA TYR A 694 -10.15 45.05 5.18
C TYR A 694 -10.86 46.39 4.85
N LEU A 695 -11.29 47.13 5.84
CA LEU A 695 -11.92 48.41 5.65
C LEU A 695 -10.97 49.45 5.01
N THR A 696 -9.70 49.45 5.45
CA THR A 696 -8.72 50.44 4.97
C THR A 696 -8.05 50.05 3.65
N GLN A 697 -7.87 48.75 3.37
CA GLN A 697 -7.10 48.25 2.24
C GLN A 697 -7.98 47.81 1.03
N SER A 698 -9.30 47.73 1.16
CA SER A 698 -10.19 47.29 0.07
C SER A 698 -10.07 48.15 -1.19
N ILE A 699 -9.99 49.48 -1.08
CA ILE A 699 -9.81 50.40 -2.23
C ILE A 699 -8.35 50.45 -2.69
N PRO A 700 -7.33 50.64 -1.80
CA PRO A 700 -5.94 50.80 -2.25
C PRO A 700 -5.34 49.51 -2.84
N GLN A 701 -5.67 48.35 -2.30
CA GLN A 701 -5.05 47.08 -2.76
C GLN A 701 -5.91 46.30 -3.75
N ALA A 702 -7.24 46.31 -3.58
CA ALA A 702 -8.14 45.48 -4.39
C ALA A 702 -9.10 46.33 -5.26
N PHE A 703 -8.94 47.65 -5.30
CA PHE A 703 -9.67 48.58 -6.17
C PHE A 703 -11.19 48.49 -6.11
N GLY A 704 -11.74 47.98 -5.02
CA GLY A 704 -13.19 47.74 -4.85
C GLY A 704 -13.78 48.55 -3.70
N GLY A 705 -14.90 49.27 -3.96
CA GLY A 705 -15.60 50.07 -2.94
C GLY A 705 -16.52 49.23 -2.02
N ASN A 706 -16.88 48.00 -2.41
CA ASN A 706 -17.66 47.10 -1.57
C ASN A 706 -16.73 46.10 -0.90
N VAL A 707 -16.48 46.32 0.39
CA VAL A 707 -15.51 45.52 1.17
C VAL A 707 -15.89 44.04 1.22
N VAL A 708 -17.20 43.72 1.31
CA VAL A 708 -17.66 42.32 1.36
C VAL A 708 -17.35 41.59 0.05
N ASN A 709 -17.63 42.22 -1.08
CA ASN A 709 -17.29 41.63 -2.38
C ASN A 709 -15.77 41.49 -2.57
N VAL A 710 -14.99 42.50 -2.15
CA VAL A 710 -13.53 42.45 -2.22
C VAL A 710 -12.94 41.29 -1.42
N ILE A 711 -13.47 41.04 -0.21
CA ILE A 711 -13.04 39.89 0.59
C ILE A 711 -13.31 38.59 -0.15
N LEU A 712 -14.50 38.42 -0.73
CA LEU A 712 -14.93 37.19 -1.42
C LEU A 712 -14.19 36.93 -2.73
N VAL A 713 -13.83 38.00 -3.48
CA VAL A 713 -13.34 37.86 -4.86
C VAL A 713 -11.82 38.03 -4.95
N ASP A 714 -11.20 38.74 -4.01
CA ASP A 714 -9.77 39.04 -4.03
C ASP A 714 -9.05 38.53 -2.77
N PHE A 715 -9.24 39.14 -1.61
CA PHE A 715 -8.46 38.82 -0.41
C PHE A 715 -8.62 37.35 0.04
N ARG A 716 -9.80 36.78 -0.12
CA ARG A 716 -10.12 35.37 0.22
C ARG A 716 -10.73 34.60 -0.94
N SER A 717 -10.30 34.89 -2.15
CA SER A 717 -10.85 34.30 -3.38
C SER A 717 -10.74 32.76 -3.41
N PHE A 718 -9.77 32.16 -2.72
CA PHE A 718 -9.65 30.70 -2.59
C PHE A 718 -10.84 30.04 -1.88
N ASP A 719 -11.47 30.73 -0.92
CA ASP A 719 -12.65 30.21 -0.23
C ASP A 719 -13.81 30.08 -1.24
N THR A 720 -14.06 31.15 -2.01
CA THR A 720 -15.10 31.18 -3.06
C THR A 720 -14.79 30.18 -4.19
N PHE A 721 -13.54 30.04 -4.59
CA PHE A 721 -13.13 29.02 -5.56
C PHE A 721 -13.39 27.61 -5.03
N GLY A 722 -13.12 27.35 -3.75
CA GLY A 722 -13.46 26.09 -3.07
C GLY A 722 -14.96 25.77 -3.09
N GLU A 723 -15.82 26.77 -2.85
CA GLU A 723 -17.28 26.62 -2.93
C GLU A 723 -17.75 26.26 -4.35
N VAL A 724 -17.23 26.93 -5.38
CA VAL A 724 -17.54 26.61 -6.79
C VAL A 724 -17.09 25.19 -7.13
N LEU A 725 -15.90 24.76 -6.64
CA LEU A 725 -15.40 23.42 -6.86
C LEU A 725 -16.31 22.35 -6.22
N VAL A 726 -16.79 22.57 -4.99
CA VAL A 726 -17.72 21.67 -4.30
C VAL A 726 -19.03 21.55 -5.06
N LEU A 727 -19.58 22.67 -5.59
CA LEU A 727 -20.77 22.64 -6.43
C LEU A 727 -20.57 21.84 -7.72
N CYS A 728 -19.41 21.99 -8.37
CA CYS A 728 -19.05 21.19 -9.54
C CYS A 728 -18.98 19.69 -9.22
N ILE A 729 -18.35 19.32 -8.09
CA ILE A 729 -18.26 17.93 -7.64
C ILE A 729 -19.66 17.37 -7.35
N ALA A 730 -20.52 18.12 -6.67
CA ALA A 730 -21.89 17.74 -6.40
C ALA A 730 -22.69 17.51 -7.70
N ALA A 731 -22.58 18.41 -8.66
CA ALA A 731 -23.22 18.28 -9.98
C ALA A 731 -22.74 17.03 -10.74
N LEU A 732 -21.43 16.75 -10.74
CA LEU A 732 -20.86 15.55 -11.33
C LEU A 732 -21.35 14.28 -10.62
N GLY A 733 -21.47 14.31 -9.30
CA GLY A 733 -22.02 13.23 -8.49
C GLY A 733 -23.47 12.92 -8.85
N VAL A 734 -24.31 13.95 -8.97
CA VAL A 734 -25.72 13.82 -9.40
C VAL A 734 -25.82 13.26 -10.82
N LEU A 735 -25.01 13.75 -11.76
CA LEU A 735 -24.97 13.24 -13.13
C LEU A 735 -24.55 11.76 -13.18
N ALA A 736 -23.58 11.36 -12.37
CA ALA A 736 -23.14 9.97 -12.26
C ALA A 736 -24.27 9.08 -11.73
N LEU A 737 -25.00 9.52 -10.69
CA LEU A 737 -26.15 8.79 -10.12
C LEU A 737 -27.28 8.63 -11.14
N ILE A 738 -27.63 9.67 -11.89
CA ILE A 738 -28.67 9.62 -12.93
C ILE A 738 -28.30 8.62 -14.03
N ARG A 739 -27.01 8.51 -14.40
CA ARG A 739 -26.54 7.54 -15.40
C ARG A 739 -26.53 6.09 -14.91
N ILE A 740 -26.41 5.87 -13.60
CA ILE A 740 -26.39 4.52 -13.00
C ILE A 740 -27.80 3.96 -12.84
N ILE A 741 -28.82 4.80 -12.70
CA ILE A 741 -30.23 4.37 -12.62
C ILE A 741 -30.57 3.73 -13.98
N PRO A 742 -30.86 2.42 -14.05
CA PRO A 742 -31.28 1.79 -15.30
C PRO A 742 -32.54 2.50 -15.78
N GLN A 743 -32.54 2.97 -17.03
CA GLN A 743 -33.75 3.35 -17.68
C GLN A 743 -34.62 2.09 -17.78
N HIS A 744 -35.45 1.85 -16.77
CA HIS A 744 -36.56 0.94 -16.92
C HIS A 744 -37.47 1.53 -18.03
N LYS A 745 -37.27 1.05 -19.24
CA LYS A 745 -38.27 1.19 -20.30
C LYS A 745 -39.55 0.54 -19.76
N GLY A 746 -40.38 1.36 -19.17
CA GLY A 746 -41.74 0.96 -18.82
C GLY A 746 -42.48 0.63 -20.10
N ASN A 747 -42.77 -0.63 -20.33
CA ASN A 747 -43.93 -1.00 -21.08
C ASN A 747 -45.13 -0.74 -20.17
N LEU A 748 -45.86 0.33 -20.43
CA LEU A 748 -47.27 0.52 -20.13
C LEU A 748 -47.98 0.43 -21.45
#